data_0f39c89ea348f6b63f55290d34786c7e
#
_entry.id   0f39c89ea348f6b63f55290d34786c7e
#
_cell.length_a   1.000
_cell.length_b   1.000
_cell.length_c   1.000
_cell.angle_alpha   90.00
_cell.angle_beta   90.00
_cell.angle_gamma   90.00
#
_symmetry.space_group_name_H-M   'P 1'
#
loop_
_entity.id
_entity.type
_entity.pdbx_description
1 polymer ?
#
loop_
_entity_poly.entity_id
_entity_poly.type
_entity_poly.pdbx_seq_one_letter_code
_entity_poly.pdbx_strand_id
1 'polypeptide(L)'
;MAAGKVSFPIAKKLKTANLGFPRMGRHRELKFALEGYWTGKRTEAELLEVASSLRKEHWKLQRATGLHFIPSNDFSLYDQVLDMLVLLGATPERFGSGKITLERYFAMARNSREQTAMEMTKWFDTNYHYLVPEWSERISLTVDTAKLLAEVHEARSLGINPRPVLIGPLTLLALGKGVDGFDPYSLADKIIAAYKEILTQLVQENIFWVQIDEPILATDLSDDAAQFFRKAYRHLGTAPIKLMLTTYFDGLAENLPLVVDANATGLHVDVVRAPQQLEEVLAVLKPHQILSVGCVEGRNLWLTDFAEASSLLSRAVEKLGADRVIVAPSCSLIHVPHDLEAESKLDARVKSWLRFAKEKLAEVAALGSGNEEAYKANAAAIADRATAESTTNPQVRSALAALSEKDFKRNSPYTERAAVQRKRLGLPLFPTTTIGSFPQTTEVRKHRAARKSGQETAEQYEAFLREAISDCVREQERIGLDVLVHGEFERNDMVEYFAEFLDGFAFTANGWVQSYGSRCVKPPVIYGDVSRPKPMTLKWSQYARSLTTHPMKGMLTGPITVLQWSFVRNDIPRQQTAWQIALALRDEVKDLESAGIGIIQVDEPALREGLPLRRASWPAYLDWAVKAFRLATSAVSDETQIHTHMCYCEFEDILPSIAALDADVISMESARSKMELLEAFRAHKYPNEIGPGVYDIHSPRVPSSKEMHDLLKLALEVLKPEQLWVNPDCGLKTRAWPETVSALENMCKAASELRAEFMA
;
A
#
# COMPACT_ATOMS: atom_id res chain seq x y z
N MET A 1 32.51 24.22 14.94
CA MET A 1 31.54 24.18 16.06
C MET A 1 31.87 22.94 16.89
N ALA A 2 32.02 23.11 18.21
CA ALA A 2 32.53 22.09 19.09
C ALA A 2 31.68 20.84 19.10
N ALA A 3 32.31 19.67 18.99
CA ALA A 3 31.65 18.37 19.18
C ALA A 3 31.01 18.35 20.59
N GLY A 4 29.71 18.62 20.63
CA GLY A 4 28.92 18.49 21.84
C GLY A 4 29.08 17.06 22.37
N LYS A 5 29.45 16.92 23.63
CA LYS A 5 29.45 15.63 24.33
C LYS A 5 28.07 14.98 24.12
N VAL A 6 28.02 13.90 23.37
CA VAL A 6 26.84 13.05 23.29
C VAL A 6 26.65 12.50 24.71
N SER A 7 25.74 13.11 25.47
CA SER A 7 25.35 12.55 26.76
C SER A 7 24.50 11.32 26.48
N PHE A 8 24.96 10.16 26.93
CA PHE A 8 24.18 8.92 26.89
C PHE A 8 23.19 8.94 28.08
N PRO A 9 21.88 9.18 27.84
CA PRO A 9 21.00 9.53 28.94
C PRO A 9 20.42 8.34 29.71
N ILE A 10 20.59 7.11 29.25
CA ILE A 10 19.95 5.96 29.90
C ILE A 10 20.98 5.15 30.69
N ALA A 11 21.09 5.47 31.99
CA ALA A 11 21.97 4.74 32.92
C ALA A 11 21.47 3.33 33.31
N LYS A 12 20.22 2.97 32.95
CA LYS A 12 19.62 1.68 33.25
C LYS A 12 19.22 0.95 31.96
N LYS A 13 19.49 -0.37 31.93
CA LYS A 13 19.03 -1.24 30.85
C LYS A 13 17.50 -1.30 30.83
N LEU A 14 16.91 -1.17 29.64
CA LEU A 14 15.49 -1.27 29.40
C LEU A 14 15.13 -2.65 28.80
N LYS A 15 13.92 -3.11 29.05
CA LYS A 15 13.40 -4.27 28.33
C LYS A 15 13.14 -3.91 26.87
N THR A 16 13.24 -4.89 26.02
CA THR A 16 13.09 -4.74 24.56
C THR A 16 12.05 -5.72 24.03
N ALA A 17 11.31 -5.30 23.02
CA ALA A 17 10.29 -6.12 22.38
C ALA A 17 10.36 -6.01 20.86
N ASN A 18 9.89 -7.05 20.17
CA ASN A 18 9.44 -6.98 18.79
C ASN A 18 7.92 -7.21 18.74
N LEU A 19 7.25 -6.62 17.74
CA LEU A 19 5.79 -6.71 17.58
C LEU A 19 5.38 -7.72 16.49
N GLY A 20 6.28 -8.10 15.62
CA GLY A 20 6.10 -9.04 14.51
C GLY A 20 7.25 -8.93 13.52
N PHE A 21 7.46 -9.98 12.70
CA PHE A 21 8.62 -10.09 11.83
C PHE A 21 8.22 -10.47 10.39
N PRO A 22 8.98 -10.07 9.33
CA PRO A 22 8.70 -10.44 7.95
C PRO A 22 8.67 -11.96 7.73
N ARG A 23 7.62 -12.49 7.09
CA ARG A 23 7.39 -13.94 6.94
C ARG A 23 7.93 -14.53 5.66
N MET A 24 8.12 -13.72 4.61
CA MET A 24 8.49 -14.23 3.30
C MET A 24 9.85 -14.90 3.25
N GLY A 25 10.73 -14.61 4.22
CA GLY A 25 12.11 -15.08 4.26
C GLY A 25 13.05 -14.14 3.47
N ARG A 26 14.35 -14.37 3.63
CA ARG A 26 15.42 -13.54 3.06
C ARG A 26 15.39 -13.48 1.53
N HIS A 27 15.03 -14.62 0.91
CA HIS A 27 14.97 -14.79 -0.55
C HIS A 27 13.56 -15.16 -1.03
N ARG A 28 12.54 -14.85 -0.25
CA ARG A 28 11.13 -15.15 -0.52
C ARG A 28 10.82 -16.67 -0.51
N GLU A 29 11.46 -17.41 0.40
CA GLU A 29 11.30 -18.86 0.52
C GLU A 29 9.84 -19.26 0.69
N LEU A 30 9.07 -18.54 1.54
CA LEU A 30 7.65 -18.80 1.73
C LEU A 30 6.84 -18.59 0.44
N LYS A 31 7.15 -17.52 -0.33
CA LYS A 31 6.49 -17.27 -1.61
C LYS A 31 6.59 -18.47 -2.54
N PHE A 32 7.79 -18.97 -2.75
CA PHE A 32 8.02 -20.08 -3.67
C PHE A 32 7.44 -21.40 -3.14
N ALA A 33 7.40 -21.59 -1.83
CA ALA A 33 6.74 -22.73 -1.21
C ALA A 33 5.22 -22.70 -1.42
N LEU A 34 4.58 -21.55 -1.20
CA LEU A 34 3.15 -21.34 -1.44
C LEU A 34 2.78 -21.57 -2.91
N GLU A 35 3.50 -20.96 -3.84
CA GLU A 35 3.25 -21.11 -5.28
C GLU A 35 3.50 -22.54 -5.75
N GLY A 36 4.51 -23.22 -5.17
CA GLY A 36 4.77 -24.65 -5.39
C GLY A 36 3.61 -25.53 -4.93
N TYR A 37 3.05 -25.28 -3.76
CA TYR A 37 1.88 -25.96 -3.22
C TYR A 37 0.64 -25.75 -4.10
N TRP A 38 0.33 -24.49 -4.44
CA TRP A 38 -0.84 -24.16 -5.27
C TRP A 38 -0.78 -24.73 -6.70
N THR A 39 0.42 -25.00 -7.20
CA THR A 39 0.62 -25.62 -8.53
C THR A 39 0.82 -27.13 -8.46
N GLY A 40 0.69 -27.76 -7.28
CA GLY A 40 0.88 -29.19 -7.08
C GLY A 40 2.34 -29.67 -7.18
N LYS A 41 3.30 -28.76 -7.19
CA LYS A 41 4.74 -29.08 -7.22
C LYS A 41 5.32 -29.37 -5.82
N ARG A 42 4.60 -29.00 -4.77
CA ARG A 42 4.92 -29.25 -3.37
C ARG A 42 3.71 -29.80 -2.65
N THR A 43 3.98 -30.69 -1.70
CA THR A 43 2.98 -31.23 -0.76
C THR A 43 2.71 -30.22 0.36
N GLU A 44 1.62 -30.43 1.11
CA GLU A 44 1.31 -29.69 2.34
C GLU A 44 2.46 -29.80 3.37
N ALA A 45 3.00 -31.01 3.56
CA ALA A 45 4.09 -31.24 4.49
C ALA A 45 5.34 -30.41 4.14
N GLU A 46 5.72 -30.36 2.88
CA GLU A 46 6.86 -29.56 2.41
C GLU A 46 6.64 -28.06 2.58
N LEU A 47 5.41 -27.56 2.38
CA LEU A 47 5.07 -26.16 2.66
C LEU A 47 5.19 -25.84 4.15
N LEU A 48 4.63 -26.69 5.01
CA LEU A 48 4.66 -26.51 6.47
C LEU A 48 6.07 -26.62 7.03
N GLU A 49 6.94 -27.45 6.45
CA GLU A 49 8.36 -27.54 6.80
C GLU A 49 9.11 -26.25 6.50
N VAL A 50 8.90 -25.65 5.32
CA VAL A 50 9.48 -24.34 4.99
C VAL A 50 9.00 -23.27 5.99
N ALA A 51 7.70 -23.23 6.30
CA ALA A 51 7.14 -22.29 7.27
C ALA A 51 7.76 -22.47 8.66
N SER A 52 7.88 -23.71 9.15
CA SER A 52 8.52 -24.04 10.43
C SER A 52 9.99 -23.62 10.45
N SER A 53 10.72 -23.88 9.36
CA SER A 53 12.14 -23.51 9.25
C SER A 53 12.32 -21.98 9.34
N LEU A 54 11.48 -21.22 8.65
CA LEU A 54 11.50 -19.75 8.71
C LEU A 54 11.18 -19.23 10.11
N ARG A 55 10.14 -19.74 10.78
CA ARG A 55 9.82 -19.33 12.16
C ARG A 55 10.98 -19.60 13.11
N LYS A 56 11.60 -20.79 13.01
CA LYS A 56 12.78 -21.15 13.84
C LYS A 56 13.97 -20.22 13.60
N GLU A 57 14.23 -19.85 12.34
CA GLU A 57 15.27 -18.88 11.99
C GLU A 57 14.97 -17.51 12.60
N HIS A 58 13.74 -17.00 12.43
CA HIS A 58 13.31 -15.71 12.94
C HIS A 58 13.40 -15.65 14.47
N TRP A 59 12.98 -16.68 15.18
CA TRP A 59 13.07 -16.73 16.65
C TRP A 59 14.51 -16.80 17.14
N LYS A 60 15.37 -17.60 16.49
CA LYS A 60 16.80 -17.66 16.82
C LYS A 60 17.48 -16.31 16.61
N LEU A 61 17.17 -15.61 15.51
CA LEU A 61 17.68 -14.27 15.22
C LEU A 61 17.29 -13.29 16.31
N GLN A 62 16.01 -13.21 16.67
CA GLN A 62 15.50 -12.32 17.69
C GLN A 62 16.10 -12.61 19.07
N ARG A 63 16.25 -13.87 19.43
CA ARG A 63 16.93 -14.29 20.66
C ARG A 63 18.41 -13.89 20.67
N ALA A 64 19.12 -14.13 19.57
CA ALA A 64 20.53 -13.78 19.43
C ALA A 64 20.76 -12.26 19.50
N THR A 65 19.81 -11.46 19.06
CA THR A 65 19.82 -9.99 19.19
C THR A 65 19.61 -9.54 20.65
N GLY A 66 19.14 -10.42 21.54
CA GLY A 66 18.94 -10.11 22.96
C GLY A 66 17.59 -9.47 23.31
N LEU A 67 16.56 -9.71 22.51
CA LEU A 67 15.21 -9.25 22.80
C LEU A 67 14.59 -9.98 23.99
N HIS A 68 13.86 -9.24 24.83
CA HIS A 68 13.16 -9.80 26.00
C HIS A 68 11.78 -10.36 25.64
N PHE A 69 11.05 -9.68 24.72
CA PHE A 69 9.75 -10.13 24.27
C PHE A 69 9.80 -10.44 22.78
N ILE A 70 9.65 -11.70 22.43
CA ILE A 70 9.70 -12.23 21.08
C ILE A 70 8.30 -12.70 20.70
N PRO A 71 7.73 -12.24 19.54
CA PRO A 71 6.39 -12.61 19.13
C PRO A 71 6.31 -14.08 18.67
N SER A 72 5.12 -14.67 18.80
CA SER A 72 4.64 -15.85 18.07
C SER A 72 3.23 -15.61 17.59
N ASN A 73 2.71 -16.46 16.73
CA ASN A 73 1.43 -16.28 16.04
C ASN A 73 1.37 -15.02 15.15
N ASP A 74 2.54 -14.46 14.83
CA ASP A 74 2.72 -13.37 13.86
C ASP A 74 3.04 -13.89 12.46
N PHE A 75 3.17 -15.21 12.30
CA PHE A 75 3.48 -15.89 11.05
C PHE A 75 2.21 -16.49 10.41
N SER A 76 1.81 -15.96 9.24
CA SER A 76 0.65 -16.44 8.47
C SER A 76 1.09 -17.01 7.13
N LEU A 77 0.40 -18.04 6.64
CA LEU A 77 0.62 -18.56 5.30
C LEU A 77 0.02 -17.65 4.23
N TYR A 78 -1.02 -16.90 4.56
CA TYR A 78 -1.64 -15.95 3.63
C TYR A 78 -1.85 -14.58 4.25
N ASP A 79 -2.68 -14.47 5.28
CA ASP A 79 -3.08 -13.23 5.92
C ASP A 79 -3.36 -13.41 7.43
N GLN A 80 -2.97 -12.43 8.23
CA GLN A 80 -3.13 -12.46 9.69
C GLN A 80 -4.59 -12.34 10.15
N VAL A 81 -5.45 -11.65 9.38
CA VAL A 81 -6.88 -11.55 9.70
C VAL A 81 -7.57 -12.87 9.41
N LEU A 82 -7.23 -13.52 8.28
CA LEU A 82 -7.72 -14.87 7.98
C LEU A 82 -7.30 -15.86 9.06
N ASP A 83 -6.05 -15.81 9.53
CA ASP A 83 -5.60 -16.65 10.63
C ASP A 83 -6.45 -16.44 11.90
N MET A 84 -6.80 -15.19 12.19
CA MET A 84 -7.65 -14.86 13.34
C MET A 84 -9.08 -15.37 13.16
N LEU A 85 -9.63 -15.29 11.94
CA LEU A 85 -10.95 -15.88 11.63
C LEU A 85 -10.95 -17.41 11.81
N VAL A 86 -9.88 -18.07 11.37
CA VAL A 86 -9.71 -19.53 11.58
C VAL A 86 -9.60 -19.87 13.06
N LEU A 87 -8.81 -19.10 13.81
CA LEU A 87 -8.67 -19.27 15.26
C LEU A 87 -10.01 -19.14 16.01
N LEU A 88 -10.88 -18.23 15.57
CA LEU A 88 -12.22 -18.03 16.14
C LEU A 88 -13.27 -19.00 15.58
N GLY A 89 -12.96 -19.74 14.52
CA GLY A 89 -13.95 -20.51 13.76
C GLY A 89 -14.94 -19.66 12.99
N ALA A 90 -14.65 -18.36 12.81
CA ALA A 90 -15.50 -17.35 12.17
C ALA A 90 -15.37 -17.36 10.64
N THR A 91 -15.57 -18.52 10.01
CA THR A 91 -15.40 -18.67 8.54
C THR A 91 -16.77 -18.67 7.83
N PRO A 92 -16.90 -18.01 6.67
CA PRO A 92 -18.17 -17.97 5.93
C PRO A 92 -18.65 -19.37 5.54
N GLU A 93 -19.96 -19.61 5.72
CA GLU A 93 -20.59 -20.93 5.49
C GLU A 93 -20.37 -21.50 4.07
N ARG A 94 -20.25 -20.61 3.05
CA ARG A 94 -20.00 -21.05 1.67
C ARG A 94 -18.72 -21.84 1.48
N PHE A 95 -17.76 -21.73 2.41
CA PHE A 95 -16.53 -22.54 2.41
C PHE A 95 -16.65 -23.85 3.19
N GLY A 96 -17.85 -24.21 3.63
CA GLY A 96 -18.14 -25.44 4.36
C GLY A 96 -18.04 -25.29 5.89
N SER A 97 -18.30 -26.38 6.62
CA SER A 97 -18.28 -26.46 8.09
C SER A 97 -17.21 -27.40 8.61
N GLY A 98 -16.92 -27.38 9.91
CA GLY A 98 -15.96 -28.24 10.59
C GLY A 98 -14.51 -27.75 10.49
N LYS A 99 -13.56 -28.65 10.76
CA LYS A 99 -12.12 -28.31 10.82
C LYS A 99 -11.63 -27.70 9.51
N ILE A 100 -10.89 -26.61 9.64
CA ILE A 100 -10.29 -25.91 8.49
C ILE A 100 -9.05 -26.68 8.03
N THR A 101 -9.11 -27.23 6.82
CA THR A 101 -7.95 -27.78 6.11
C THR A 101 -7.17 -26.68 5.42
N LEU A 102 -5.92 -26.93 5.05
CA LEU A 102 -5.11 -25.95 4.31
C LEU A 102 -5.72 -25.61 2.94
N GLU A 103 -6.34 -26.57 2.28
CA GLU A 103 -7.06 -26.35 1.04
C GLU A 103 -8.24 -25.36 1.24
N ARG A 104 -9.05 -25.57 2.28
CA ARG A 104 -10.16 -24.67 2.63
C ARG A 104 -9.65 -23.29 3.06
N TYR A 105 -8.53 -23.21 3.78
CA TYR A 105 -7.88 -21.97 4.14
C TYR A 105 -7.53 -21.14 2.89
N PHE A 106 -6.92 -21.76 1.88
CA PHE A 106 -6.59 -21.06 0.63
C PHE A 106 -7.79 -20.82 -0.28
N ALA A 107 -8.86 -21.63 -0.20
CA ALA A 107 -10.08 -21.37 -0.93
C ALA A 107 -10.76 -20.05 -0.48
N MET A 108 -10.67 -19.71 0.80
CA MET A 108 -11.14 -18.42 1.31
C MET A 108 -10.37 -17.22 0.74
N ALA A 109 -9.11 -17.43 0.41
CA ALA A 109 -8.18 -16.38 -0.03
C ALA A 109 -8.04 -16.25 -1.55
N ARG A 110 -8.43 -17.27 -2.31
CA ARG A 110 -8.14 -17.37 -3.75
C ARG A 110 -9.36 -17.81 -4.52
N ASN A 111 -9.73 -17.04 -5.53
CA ASN A 111 -10.82 -17.41 -6.42
C ASN A 111 -10.58 -18.78 -7.07
N SER A 112 -11.60 -19.61 -7.10
CA SER A 112 -11.69 -20.84 -7.87
C SER A 112 -12.79 -20.72 -8.93
N ARG A 113 -12.94 -21.76 -9.77
CA ARG A 113 -14.07 -21.83 -10.72
C ARG A 113 -15.41 -21.99 -10.02
N GLU A 114 -15.40 -22.55 -8.82
CA GLU A 114 -16.61 -22.93 -8.07
C GLU A 114 -16.97 -21.94 -6.97
N GLN A 115 -15.97 -21.21 -6.46
CA GLN A 115 -16.17 -20.30 -5.32
C GLN A 115 -15.40 -18.99 -5.47
N THR A 116 -16.09 -17.88 -5.16
CA THR A 116 -15.46 -16.57 -5.04
C THR A 116 -14.78 -16.45 -3.67
N ALA A 117 -13.52 -16.03 -3.66
CA ALA A 117 -12.78 -15.73 -2.44
C ALA A 117 -13.44 -14.60 -1.62
N MET A 118 -13.01 -14.47 -0.39
CA MET A 118 -13.34 -13.30 0.43
C MET A 118 -12.78 -12.03 -0.20
N GLU A 119 -13.43 -10.91 0.07
CA GLU A 119 -12.93 -9.59 -0.35
C GLU A 119 -11.58 -9.31 0.29
N MET A 120 -10.71 -8.59 -0.43
CA MET A 120 -9.40 -8.21 0.05
C MET A 120 -9.24 -6.70 -0.05
N THR A 121 -8.73 -6.07 1.02
CA THR A 121 -8.45 -4.63 1.06
C THR A 121 -7.18 -4.33 1.86
N LYS A 122 -6.74 -3.08 1.84
CA LYS A 122 -5.52 -2.66 2.52
C LYS A 122 -5.64 -2.69 4.04
N TRP A 123 -4.57 -3.13 4.69
CA TRP A 123 -4.35 -3.00 6.12
C TRP A 123 -3.96 -1.56 6.44
N PHE A 124 -4.95 -0.74 6.78
CA PHE A 124 -4.80 0.70 7.02
C PHE A 124 -4.15 1.42 5.84
N ASP A 125 -3.21 2.31 6.08
CA ASP A 125 -2.46 3.06 5.06
C ASP A 125 -1.16 2.32 4.61
N THR A 126 -1.12 0.99 4.73
CA THR A 126 0.04 0.16 4.35
C THR A 126 -0.11 -0.48 2.97
N ASN A 127 0.97 -1.07 2.45
CA ASN A 127 0.92 -1.93 1.26
C ASN A 127 0.46 -3.37 1.54
N TYR A 128 0.31 -3.74 2.82
CA TYR A 128 -0.20 -5.05 3.21
C TYR A 128 -1.72 -5.09 3.05
N HIS A 129 -2.24 -6.20 2.55
CA HIS A 129 -3.67 -6.41 2.36
C HIS A 129 -4.15 -7.57 3.23
N TYR A 130 -5.39 -7.48 3.69
CA TYR A 130 -6.05 -8.50 4.48
C TYR A 130 -7.37 -8.93 3.85
N LEU A 131 -7.84 -10.12 4.21
CA LEU A 131 -9.15 -10.62 3.81
C LEU A 131 -10.21 -10.08 4.75
N VAL A 132 -11.22 -9.43 4.17
CA VAL A 132 -12.28 -8.74 4.91
C VAL A 132 -13.19 -9.76 5.58
N PRO A 133 -13.35 -9.76 6.92
CA PRO A 133 -14.28 -10.61 7.62
C PRO A 133 -15.73 -10.38 7.15
N GLU A 134 -16.47 -11.46 6.94
CA GLU A 134 -17.89 -11.42 6.54
C GLU A 134 -18.76 -11.81 7.74
N TRP A 135 -19.35 -10.80 8.38
CA TRP A 135 -20.16 -11.00 9.59
C TRP A 135 -21.62 -11.25 9.25
N SER A 136 -22.22 -12.28 9.84
CA SER A 136 -23.63 -12.61 9.69
C SER A 136 -24.20 -13.22 10.97
N GLU A 137 -25.53 -13.24 11.09
CA GLU A 137 -26.22 -13.89 12.21
C GLU A 137 -25.86 -15.39 12.35
N ARG A 138 -25.61 -16.04 11.20
CA ARG A 138 -25.33 -17.49 11.11
C ARG A 138 -23.89 -17.87 11.49
N ILE A 139 -23.00 -16.88 11.66
CA ILE A 139 -21.62 -17.19 11.96
C ILE A 139 -21.51 -17.93 13.31
N SER A 140 -20.87 -19.09 13.28
CA SER A 140 -20.55 -19.86 14.49
C SER A 140 -19.14 -19.55 14.92
N LEU A 141 -18.94 -19.26 16.20
CA LEU A 141 -17.62 -19.08 16.80
C LEU A 141 -17.25 -20.34 17.55
N THR A 142 -16.31 -21.11 16.98
CA THR A 142 -15.77 -22.32 17.61
C THR A 142 -14.24 -22.19 17.60
N VAL A 143 -13.71 -21.86 18.77
CA VAL A 143 -12.27 -21.59 18.92
C VAL A 143 -11.42 -22.81 18.60
N ASP A 144 -10.45 -22.66 17.70
CA ASP A 144 -9.42 -23.66 17.37
C ASP A 144 -8.02 -23.06 17.57
N THR A 145 -7.43 -23.33 18.74
CA THR A 145 -6.09 -22.82 19.10
C THR A 145 -4.95 -23.70 18.60
N ALA A 146 -5.21 -24.74 17.82
CA ALA A 146 -4.19 -25.71 17.43
C ALA A 146 -2.93 -25.07 16.81
N LYS A 147 -3.08 -24.14 15.85
CA LYS A 147 -1.96 -23.40 15.24
C LYS A 147 -1.25 -22.53 16.28
N LEU A 148 -1.99 -21.74 17.03
CA LEU A 148 -1.46 -20.84 18.06
C LEU A 148 -0.59 -21.59 19.08
N LEU A 149 -1.09 -22.69 19.63
CA LEU A 149 -0.39 -23.49 20.62
C LEU A 149 0.78 -24.26 20.01
N ALA A 150 0.65 -24.75 18.79
CA ALA A 150 1.75 -25.42 18.07
C ALA A 150 2.96 -24.46 17.90
N GLU A 151 2.73 -23.19 17.55
CA GLU A 151 3.81 -22.20 17.44
C GLU A 151 4.41 -21.83 18.80
N VAL A 152 3.60 -21.76 19.88
CA VAL A 152 4.11 -21.60 21.25
C VAL A 152 5.03 -22.75 21.64
N HIS A 153 4.62 -24.00 21.39
CA HIS A 153 5.44 -25.18 21.69
C HIS A 153 6.70 -25.23 20.82
N GLU A 154 6.60 -24.85 19.54
CA GLU A 154 7.75 -24.79 18.64
C GLU A 154 8.79 -23.76 19.14
N ALA A 155 8.38 -22.56 19.56
CA ALA A 155 9.26 -21.55 20.12
C ALA A 155 9.91 -22.02 21.42
N ARG A 156 9.14 -22.68 22.30
CA ARG A 156 9.65 -23.23 23.57
C ARG A 156 10.67 -24.35 23.38
N SER A 157 10.53 -25.15 22.33
CA SER A 157 11.53 -26.17 21.98
C SER A 157 12.91 -25.58 21.68
N LEU A 158 12.94 -24.28 21.32
CA LEU A 158 14.16 -23.49 21.13
C LEU A 158 14.60 -22.73 22.40
N GLY A 159 13.93 -22.94 23.55
CA GLY A 159 14.19 -22.23 24.80
C GLY A 159 13.73 -20.76 24.79
N ILE A 160 12.73 -20.45 23.99
CA ILE A 160 12.11 -19.11 23.90
C ILE A 160 10.73 -19.16 24.55
N ASN A 161 10.46 -18.25 25.48
CA ASN A 161 9.11 -18.05 26.01
C ASN A 161 8.46 -16.92 25.18
N PRO A 162 7.60 -17.26 24.19
CA PRO A 162 7.09 -16.26 23.26
C PRO A 162 5.99 -15.42 23.88
N ARG A 163 5.73 -14.26 23.24
CA ARG A 163 4.56 -13.43 23.48
C ARG A 163 3.63 -13.58 22.28
N PRO A 164 2.56 -14.40 22.35
CA PRO A 164 1.60 -14.57 21.27
C PRO A 164 0.96 -13.24 20.87
N VAL A 165 0.76 -13.05 19.56
CA VAL A 165 0.11 -11.88 18.97
C VAL A 165 -1.28 -12.27 18.50
N LEU A 166 -2.27 -11.49 18.89
CA LEU A 166 -3.66 -11.60 18.43
C LEU A 166 -4.10 -10.26 17.86
N ILE A 167 -4.86 -10.28 16.78
CA ILE A 167 -5.61 -9.09 16.37
C ILE A 167 -6.68 -8.84 17.42
N GLY A 168 -6.84 -7.60 17.83
CA GLY A 168 -7.80 -7.25 18.87
C GLY A 168 -9.25 -7.36 18.40
N PRO A 169 -10.17 -7.59 19.34
CA PRO A 169 -11.58 -7.82 19.02
C PRO A 169 -12.24 -6.62 18.31
N LEU A 170 -11.87 -5.39 18.68
CA LEU A 170 -12.43 -4.21 18.04
C LEU A 170 -11.92 -4.10 16.59
N THR A 171 -10.62 -4.22 16.38
CA THR A 171 -10.03 -4.17 15.05
C THR A 171 -10.64 -5.24 14.14
N LEU A 172 -10.79 -6.47 14.66
CA LEU A 172 -11.34 -7.57 13.87
C LEU A 172 -12.80 -7.32 13.44
N LEU A 173 -13.65 -6.81 14.34
CA LEU A 173 -15.04 -6.49 14.01
C LEU A 173 -15.14 -5.30 13.07
N ALA A 174 -14.41 -4.22 13.35
CA ALA A 174 -14.49 -2.97 12.60
C ALA A 174 -13.95 -3.09 11.17
N LEU A 175 -12.99 -3.99 10.93
CA LEU A 175 -12.45 -4.24 9.59
C LEU A 175 -13.29 -5.23 8.76
N GLY A 176 -14.32 -5.82 9.34
CA GLY A 176 -15.25 -6.70 8.63
C GLY A 176 -16.49 -5.98 8.12
N LYS A 177 -17.22 -6.66 7.25
CA LYS A 177 -18.48 -6.19 6.68
C LYS A 177 -19.65 -7.07 7.13
N GLY A 178 -20.78 -6.46 7.48
CA GLY A 178 -22.02 -7.18 7.70
C GLY A 178 -22.62 -7.65 6.37
N VAL A 179 -22.95 -8.92 6.27
CA VAL A 179 -23.63 -9.48 5.11
C VAL A 179 -25.12 -9.13 5.21
N ASP A 180 -25.72 -8.73 4.09
CA ASP A 180 -27.13 -8.35 4.01
C ASP A 180 -27.60 -7.31 5.05
N GLY A 181 -26.71 -6.35 5.39
CA GLY A 181 -27.02 -5.29 6.35
C GLY A 181 -26.93 -5.71 7.81
N PHE A 182 -26.31 -6.87 8.10
CA PHE A 182 -26.10 -7.34 9.47
C PHE A 182 -25.16 -6.40 10.24
N ASP A 183 -25.51 -6.05 11.47
CA ASP A 183 -24.65 -5.28 12.34
C ASP A 183 -23.58 -6.17 13.02
N PRO A 184 -22.26 -6.01 12.72
CA PRO A 184 -21.19 -6.80 13.33
C PRO A 184 -21.13 -6.70 14.85
N TYR A 185 -21.49 -5.54 15.43
CA TYR A 185 -21.43 -5.34 16.89
C TYR A 185 -22.48 -6.16 17.66
N SER A 186 -23.50 -6.69 16.97
CA SER A 186 -24.44 -7.65 17.57
C SER A 186 -23.77 -8.97 18.00
N LEU A 187 -22.56 -9.27 17.45
CA LEU A 187 -21.72 -10.41 17.87
C LEU A 187 -20.87 -10.17 19.12
N ALA A 188 -20.98 -9.01 19.75
CA ALA A 188 -20.09 -8.58 20.84
C ALA A 188 -19.87 -9.64 21.91
N ASP A 189 -20.95 -10.23 22.45
CA ASP A 189 -20.85 -11.23 23.52
C ASP A 189 -20.18 -12.53 23.07
N LYS A 190 -20.47 -12.96 21.85
CA LYS A 190 -19.87 -14.16 21.26
C LYS A 190 -18.36 -13.97 21.03
N ILE A 191 -17.96 -12.82 20.49
CA ILE A 191 -16.54 -12.48 20.26
C ILE A 191 -15.78 -12.39 21.58
N ILE A 192 -16.32 -11.69 22.57
CA ILE A 192 -15.71 -11.59 23.90
C ILE A 192 -15.54 -12.97 24.56
N ALA A 193 -16.53 -13.85 24.44
CA ALA A 193 -16.45 -15.20 24.96
C ALA A 193 -15.34 -16.01 24.28
N ALA A 194 -15.23 -15.94 22.95
CA ALA A 194 -14.19 -16.62 22.19
C ALA A 194 -12.77 -16.14 22.55
N TYR A 195 -12.57 -14.82 22.70
CA TYR A 195 -11.27 -14.29 23.16
C TYR A 195 -10.94 -14.73 24.59
N LYS A 196 -11.94 -14.77 25.50
CA LYS A 196 -11.73 -15.30 26.87
C LYS A 196 -11.31 -16.77 26.84
N GLU A 197 -11.90 -17.57 25.98
CA GLU A 197 -11.50 -18.98 25.78
C GLU A 197 -10.05 -19.08 25.33
N ILE A 198 -9.63 -18.30 24.31
CA ILE A 198 -8.24 -18.26 23.83
C ILE A 198 -7.29 -17.87 24.97
N LEU A 199 -7.59 -16.81 25.72
CA LEU A 199 -6.76 -16.38 26.84
C LEU A 199 -6.68 -17.46 27.94
N THR A 200 -7.78 -18.15 28.20
CA THR A 200 -7.79 -19.27 29.18
C THR A 200 -6.88 -20.41 28.76
N GLN A 201 -6.90 -20.79 27.49
CA GLN A 201 -5.99 -21.83 26.96
C GLN A 201 -4.52 -21.39 27.02
N LEU A 202 -4.22 -20.11 26.72
CA LEU A 202 -2.86 -19.57 26.87
C LEU A 202 -2.38 -19.54 28.32
N VAL A 203 -3.26 -19.27 29.28
CA VAL A 203 -2.96 -19.35 30.72
C VAL A 203 -2.63 -20.80 31.10
N GLN A 204 -3.40 -21.77 30.64
CA GLN A 204 -3.13 -23.20 30.88
C GLN A 204 -1.76 -23.62 30.33
N GLU A 205 -1.33 -23.01 29.24
CA GLU A 205 0.01 -23.18 28.66
C GLU A 205 1.09 -22.35 29.38
N ASN A 206 0.81 -21.72 30.52
CA ASN A 206 1.76 -20.88 31.26
C ASN A 206 2.35 -19.73 30.40
N ILE A 207 1.55 -19.11 29.55
CA ILE A 207 1.89 -17.87 28.87
C ILE A 207 1.58 -16.70 29.80
N PHE A 208 2.56 -15.81 30.03
CA PHE A 208 2.44 -14.68 30.96
C PHE A 208 2.03 -13.38 30.28
N TRP A 209 2.32 -13.22 28.99
CA TRP A 209 2.03 -12.04 28.21
C TRP A 209 1.40 -12.39 26.87
N VAL A 210 0.38 -11.65 26.51
CA VAL A 210 -0.23 -11.65 25.15
C VAL A 210 -0.20 -10.24 24.61
N GLN A 211 0.18 -10.08 23.35
CA GLN A 211 0.03 -8.85 22.59
C GLN A 211 -1.32 -8.87 21.90
N ILE A 212 -2.09 -7.80 22.05
CA ILE A 212 -3.37 -7.61 21.38
C ILE A 212 -3.28 -6.35 20.53
N ASP A 213 -3.30 -6.51 19.23
CA ASP A 213 -3.12 -5.46 18.26
C ASP A 213 -4.44 -4.79 17.89
N GLU A 214 -4.59 -3.54 18.32
CA GLU A 214 -5.77 -2.70 18.04
C GLU A 214 -5.39 -1.41 17.27
N PRO A 215 -4.85 -1.53 16.08
CA PRO A 215 -4.49 -0.34 15.28
C PRO A 215 -5.69 0.53 14.89
N ILE A 216 -6.91 -0.01 14.90
CA ILE A 216 -8.15 0.76 14.69
C ILE A 216 -8.28 1.94 15.67
N LEU A 217 -7.66 1.85 16.85
CA LEU A 217 -7.65 2.93 17.85
C LEU A 217 -6.89 4.18 17.38
N ALA A 218 -6.08 4.07 16.35
CA ALA A 218 -5.43 5.20 15.70
C ALA A 218 -6.33 5.90 14.63
N THR A 219 -7.58 5.46 14.47
CA THR A 219 -8.58 6.03 13.55
C THR A 219 -9.73 6.71 14.32
N ASP A 220 -10.62 7.36 13.57
CA ASP A 220 -11.86 7.89 14.14
C ASP A 220 -12.81 6.72 14.44
N LEU A 221 -13.26 6.63 15.69
CA LEU A 221 -14.18 5.57 16.14
C LEU A 221 -15.63 6.04 16.16
N SER A 222 -16.55 5.15 15.82
CA SER A 222 -17.97 5.34 16.10
C SER A 222 -18.26 5.13 17.60
N ASP A 223 -19.42 5.61 18.06
CA ASP A 223 -19.87 5.39 19.44
C ASP A 223 -20.04 3.90 19.74
N ASP A 224 -20.55 3.12 18.81
CA ASP A 224 -20.72 1.67 18.95
C ASP A 224 -19.36 0.95 19.09
N ALA A 225 -18.37 1.35 18.29
CA ALA A 225 -17.00 0.85 18.37
C ALA A 225 -16.39 1.14 19.76
N ALA A 226 -16.55 2.37 20.25
CA ALA A 226 -16.04 2.77 21.57
C ALA A 226 -16.75 2.02 22.71
N GLN A 227 -18.07 1.81 22.61
CA GLN A 227 -18.83 1.04 23.60
C GLN A 227 -18.41 -0.44 23.59
N PHE A 228 -18.27 -1.04 22.40
CA PHE A 228 -17.78 -2.40 22.27
C PHE A 228 -16.38 -2.56 22.88
N PHE A 229 -15.46 -1.65 22.59
CA PHE A 229 -14.11 -1.68 23.16
C PHE A 229 -14.14 -1.68 24.70
N ARG A 230 -14.89 -0.74 25.32
CA ARG A 230 -15.05 -0.70 26.78
C ARG A 230 -15.58 -2.01 27.34
N LYS A 231 -16.60 -2.59 26.69
CA LYS A 231 -17.19 -3.87 27.10
C LYS A 231 -16.16 -5.00 26.99
N ALA A 232 -15.48 -5.11 25.85
CA ALA A 232 -14.50 -6.17 25.59
C ALA A 232 -13.36 -6.14 26.60
N TYR A 233 -12.68 -5.01 26.76
CA TYR A 233 -11.50 -4.92 27.63
C TYR A 233 -11.82 -4.96 29.13
N ARG A 234 -13.05 -4.61 29.53
CA ARG A 234 -13.52 -4.86 30.92
C ARG A 234 -13.52 -6.37 31.18
N HIS A 235 -13.92 -7.19 30.23
CA HIS A 235 -13.99 -8.64 30.39
C HIS A 235 -12.62 -9.32 30.17
N LEU A 236 -11.87 -8.95 29.14
CA LEU A 236 -10.58 -9.58 28.82
C LEU A 236 -9.54 -9.29 29.90
N GLY A 237 -9.51 -8.09 30.44
CA GLY A 237 -8.56 -7.70 31.49
C GLY A 237 -8.80 -8.40 32.86
N THR A 238 -9.83 -9.24 33.01
CA THR A 238 -10.00 -10.10 34.18
C THR A 238 -9.26 -11.43 34.06
N ALA A 239 -8.76 -11.77 32.89
CA ALA A 239 -7.97 -12.99 32.71
C ALA A 239 -6.63 -12.91 33.48
N PRO A 240 -6.15 -14.01 34.10
CA PRO A 240 -4.91 -14.01 34.87
C PRO A 240 -3.66 -14.07 33.92
N ILE A 241 -3.65 -13.21 32.91
CA ILE A 241 -2.59 -13.05 31.92
C ILE A 241 -2.34 -11.56 31.66
N LYS A 242 -1.13 -11.16 31.42
CA LYS A 242 -0.77 -9.77 31.15
C LYS A 242 -1.07 -9.43 29.69
N LEU A 243 -1.90 -8.42 29.48
CA LEU A 243 -2.26 -7.94 28.16
C LEU A 243 -1.39 -6.72 27.80
N MET A 244 -0.69 -6.78 26.65
CA MET A 244 -0.08 -5.64 26.00
C MET A 244 -1.04 -5.14 24.91
N LEU A 245 -1.81 -4.10 25.21
CA LEU A 245 -2.63 -3.43 24.21
C LEU A 245 -1.71 -2.66 23.28
N THR A 246 -1.72 -3.00 22.01
CA THR A 246 -0.75 -2.51 21.03
C THR A 246 -1.43 -1.68 19.96
N THR A 247 -1.06 -0.40 19.87
CA THR A 247 -1.58 0.56 18.92
C THR A 247 -0.46 1.12 18.07
N TYR A 248 -0.71 1.35 16.78
CA TYR A 248 0.32 1.82 15.85
C TYR A 248 -0.28 2.49 14.62
N PHE A 249 0.58 3.07 13.79
CA PHE A 249 0.34 3.79 12.54
C PHE A 249 -0.03 5.26 12.69
N ASP A 250 -0.53 5.68 13.86
CA ASP A 250 -0.76 7.10 14.21
C ASP A 250 -0.97 7.25 15.72
N GLY A 251 -1.28 8.47 16.17
CA GLY A 251 -1.61 8.78 17.56
C GLY A 251 -3.01 8.35 17.97
N LEU A 252 -3.20 8.17 19.27
CA LEU A 252 -4.50 7.83 19.85
C LEU A 252 -5.49 9.00 19.88
N ALA A 253 -4.98 10.23 19.99
CA ALA A 253 -5.77 11.46 20.04
C ALA A 253 -6.97 11.34 21.02
N GLU A 254 -8.20 11.59 20.55
CA GLU A 254 -9.43 11.50 21.35
C GLU A 254 -9.72 10.10 21.91
N ASN A 255 -9.11 9.05 21.37
CA ASN A 255 -9.26 7.68 21.88
C ASN A 255 -8.35 7.38 23.10
N LEU A 256 -7.40 8.27 23.44
CA LEU A 256 -6.46 8.04 24.54
C LEU A 256 -7.14 7.76 25.88
N PRO A 257 -8.17 8.50 26.34
CA PRO A 257 -8.87 8.19 27.59
C PRO A 257 -9.50 6.79 27.57
N LEU A 258 -10.09 6.40 26.44
CA LEU A 258 -10.69 5.08 26.25
C LEU A 258 -9.65 3.96 26.44
N VAL A 259 -8.46 4.14 25.86
CA VAL A 259 -7.36 3.17 25.86
C VAL A 259 -6.72 3.03 27.24
N VAL A 260 -6.50 4.13 27.94
CA VAL A 260 -5.93 4.13 29.31
C VAL A 260 -6.89 3.51 30.32
N ASP A 261 -8.20 3.65 30.11
CA ASP A 261 -9.23 3.02 30.95
C ASP A 261 -9.43 1.54 30.64
N ALA A 262 -8.88 1.03 29.55
CA ALA A 262 -8.83 -0.41 29.28
C ALA A 262 -8.09 -1.12 30.43
N ASN A 263 -8.62 -2.27 30.85
CA ASN A 263 -7.99 -3.09 31.91
C ASN A 263 -6.82 -3.90 31.31
N ALA A 264 -5.82 -3.19 30.71
CA ALA A 264 -4.62 -3.76 30.12
C ALA A 264 -3.40 -3.50 31.03
N THR A 265 -2.50 -4.50 31.11
CA THR A 265 -1.27 -4.39 31.91
C THR A 265 -0.24 -3.46 31.27
N GLY A 266 -0.21 -3.41 29.96
CA GLY A 266 0.70 -2.55 29.20
C GLY A 266 0.01 -1.91 28.00
N LEU A 267 0.55 -0.77 27.61
CA LEU A 267 0.17 -0.02 26.41
C LEU A 267 1.40 0.15 25.52
N HIS A 268 1.28 -0.17 24.25
CA HIS A 268 2.25 0.19 23.22
C HIS A 268 1.71 1.33 22.38
N VAL A 269 2.56 2.33 22.11
CA VAL A 269 2.24 3.49 21.27
C VAL A 269 3.34 3.78 20.25
N ASP A 270 2.94 4.22 19.04
CA ASP A 270 3.81 4.60 17.95
C ASP A 270 4.26 6.06 18.11
N VAL A 271 5.47 6.27 18.64
CA VAL A 271 6.03 7.63 18.80
C VAL A 271 6.89 8.06 17.61
N VAL A 272 6.94 7.28 16.55
CA VAL A 272 7.54 7.68 15.27
C VAL A 272 6.54 8.48 14.44
N ARG A 273 5.31 7.96 14.33
CA ARG A 273 4.23 8.65 13.60
C ARG A 273 3.63 9.81 14.38
N ALA A 274 3.51 9.66 15.69
CA ALA A 274 2.91 10.67 16.56
C ALA A 274 3.78 10.88 17.82
N PRO A 275 4.95 11.53 17.70
CA PRO A 275 5.87 11.71 18.83
C PRO A 275 5.28 12.55 19.97
N GLN A 276 4.34 13.46 19.66
CA GLN A 276 3.66 14.30 20.65
C GLN A 276 2.81 13.49 21.63
N GLN A 277 2.26 12.34 21.23
CA GLN A 277 1.40 11.53 22.09
C GLN A 277 2.14 10.96 23.32
N LEU A 278 3.47 10.92 23.32
CA LEU A 278 4.22 10.41 24.46
C LEU A 278 3.89 11.19 25.74
N GLU A 279 3.91 12.51 25.68
CA GLU A 279 3.60 13.35 26.86
C GLU A 279 2.15 13.20 27.31
N GLU A 280 1.22 13.10 26.38
CA GLU A 280 -0.20 12.89 26.64
C GLU A 280 -0.40 11.55 27.37
N VAL A 281 0.22 10.47 26.89
CA VAL A 281 0.17 9.14 27.50
C VAL A 281 0.81 9.15 28.88
N LEU A 282 1.99 9.75 29.05
CA LEU A 282 2.70 9.83 30.33
C LEU A 282 1.91 10.60 31.40
N ALA A 283 1.08 11.54 30.99
CA ALA A 283 0.22 12.31 31.92
C ALA A 283 -0.93 11.49 32.51
N VAL A 284 -1.43 10.49 31.76
CA VAL A 284 -2.66 9.76 32.11
C VAL A 284 -2.46 8.27 32.43
N LEU A 285 -1.27 7.71 32.11
CA LEU A 285 -0.99 6.27 32.29
C LEU A 285 -1.08 5.88 33.78
N LYS A 286 -1.79 4.81 34.09
CA LYS A 286 -2.04 4.36 35.47
C LYS A 286 -0.77 3.80 36.13
N PRO A 287 -0.65 3.87 37.50
CA PRO A 287 0.57 3.44 38.21
C PRO A 287 1.01 1.99 37.95
N HIS A 288 0.08 1.09 37.64
CA HIS A 288 0.37 -0.32 37.39
C HIS A 288 0.68 -0.65 35.91
N GLN A 289 0.39 0.28 35.02
CA GLN A 289 0.57 0.04 33.59
C GLN A 289 2.04 0.21 33.15
N ILE A 290 2.45 -0.59 32.18
CA ILE A 290 3.77 -0.57 31.53
C ILE A 290 3.62 0.13 30.18
N LEU A 291 4.58 0.98 29.81
CA LEU A 291 4.61 1.64 28.51
C LEU A 291 5.64 0.96 27.58
N SER A 292 5.18 0.50 26.44
CA SER A 292 6.04 0.08 25.33
C SER A 292 6.13 1.24 24.34
N VAL A 293 7.34 1.79 24.20
CA VAL A 293 7.64 2.97 23.40
C VAL A 293 8.10 2.52 22.01
N GLY A 294 7.26 2.71 21.03
CA GLY A 294 7.54 2.39 19.62
C GLY A 294 8.38 3.47 18.93
N CYS A 295 9.68 3.50 19.25
CA CYS A 295 10.60 4.55 18.81
C CYS A 295 11.53 4.15 17.66
N VAL A 296 11.50 2.89 17.21
CA VAL A 296 12.23 2.42 16.02
C VAL A 296 11.25 2.27 14.85
N GLU A 297 11.46 3.00 13.79
CA GLU A 297 10.55 3.06 12.62
C GLU A 297 10.31 1.67 12.01
N GLY A 298 9.09 1.17 12.08
CA GLY A 298 8.70 -0.16 11.56
C GLY A 298 8.15 -0.14 10.12
N ARG A 299 7.95 1.01 9.50
CA ARG A 299 7.34 1.15 8.17
C ARG A 299 8.25 1.75 7.10
N ASN A 300 9.42 2.24 7.49
CA ASN A 300 10.38 2.83 6.57
C ASN A 300 11.79 2.26 6.81
N LEU A 301 12.68 2.47 5.86
CA LEU A 301 14.01 1.84 5.82
C LEU A 301 15.08 2.63 6.56
N TRP A 302 14.84 3.88 6.93
CA TRP A 302 15.86 4.75 7.49
C TRP A 302 16.31 4.28 8.86
N LEU A 303 17.60 4.46 9.14
CA LEU A 303 18.14 4.25 10.48
C LEU A 303 17.44 5.19 11.48
N THR A 304 17.22 4.70 12.68
CA THR A 304 16.64 5.47 13.79
C THR A 304 17.67 6.48 14.29
N ASP A 305 17.30 7.74 14.52
CA ASP A 305 18.14 8.67 15.24
C ASP A 305 18.15 8.30 16.73
N PHE A 306 19.28 7.75 17.22
CA PHE A 306 19.40 7.31 18.60
C PHE A 306 19.38 8.47 19.61
N ALA A 307 19.78 9.67 19.21
CA ALA A 307 19.69 10.82 20.09
C ALA A 307 18.24 11.23 20.35
N GLU A 308 17.43 11.27 19.29
CA GLU A 308 16.00 11.56 19.39
C GLU A 308 15.24 10.45 20.15
N ALA A 309 15.44 9.19 19.75
CA ALA A 309 14.82 8.03 20.40
C ALA A 309 15.18 7.97 21.91
N SER A 310 16.43 8.23 22.27
CA SER A 310 16.87 8.25 23.66
C SER A 310 16.27 9.41 24.46
N SER A 311 16.04 10.55 23.83
CA SER A 311 15.34 11.66 24.47
C SER A 311 13.91 11.27 24.85
N LEU A 312 13.17 10.60 23.93
CA LEU A 312 11.84 10.09 24.19
C LEU A 312 11.83 9.03 25.33
N LEU A 313 12.76 8.07 25.27
CA LEU A 313 12.90 7.02 26.27
C LEU A 313 13.28 7.58 27.66
N SER A 314 14.14 8.59 27.72
CA SER A 314 14.54 9.23 28.98
C SER A 314 13.37 9.88 29.67
N ARG A 315 12.52 10.61 28.94
CA ARG A 315 11.29 11.22 29.48
C ARG A 315 10.34 10.15 30.04
N ALA A 316 10.18 9.03 29.31
CA ALA A 316 9.37 7.93 29.79
C ALA A 316 9.95 7.30 31.07
N VAL A 317 11.29 7.11 31.15
CA VAL A 317 11.97 6.55 32.31
C VAL A 317 11.92 7.49 33.51
N GLU A 318 12.10 8.78 33.31
CA GLU A 318 11.98 9.79 34.38
C GLU A 318 10.59 9.77 35.03
N LYS A 319 9.55 9.62 34.21
CA LYS A 319 8.15 9.61 34.70
C LYS A 319 7.74 8.27 35.31
N LEU A 320 8.13 7.15 34.71
CA LEU A 320 7.59 5.83 35.04
C LEU A 320 8.59 4.94 35.80
N GLY A 321 9.89 5.21 35.71
CA GLY A 321 10.96 4.28 36.10
C GLY A 321 11.26 3.24 34.99
N ALA A 322 12.51 2.77 34.95
CA ALA A 322 13.01 1.88 33.90
C ALA A 322 12.27 0.53 33.82
N ASP A 323 11.76 0.02 34.94
CA ASP A 323 11.06 -1.27 35.00
C ASP A 323 9.70 -1.24 34.27
N ARG A 324 9.15 -0.05 34.05
CA ARG A 324 7.87 0.17 33.39
C ARG A 324 7.99 0.67 31.94
N VAL A 325 9.20 0.71 31.38
CA VAL A 325 9.45 1.15 30.00
C VAL A 325 10.02 -0.01 29.20
N ILE A 326 9.44 -0.22 27.99
CA ILE A 326 9.90 -1.21 27.01
C ILE A 326 10.25 -0.47 25.73
N VAL A 327 11.40 -0.78 25.12
CA VAL A 327 11.80 -0.28 23.80
C VAL A 327 11.28 -1.23 22.72
N ALA A 328 10.63 -0.70 21.69
CA ALA A 328 10.07 -1.52 20.62
C ALA A 328 10.12 -0.79 19.26
N PRO A 329 9.93 -1.53 18.13
CA PRO A 329 9.56 -0.91 16.87
C PRO A 329 8.21 -0.20 16.98
N SER A 330 7.98 0.79 16.12
CA SER A 330 6.74 1.56 16.09
C SER A 330 5.50 0.72 15.74
N CYS A 331 5.69 -0.34 14.95
CA CYS A 331 4.70 -1.35 14.58
C CYS A 331 5.38 -2.68 14.25
N SER A 332 4.64 -3.68 13.79
CA SER A 332 5.21 -4.93 13.26
C SER A 332 6.21 -4.65 12.13
N LEU A 333 7.36 -5.32 12.13
CA LEU A 333 8.39 -5.20 11.08
C LEU A 333 8.01 -5.89 9.76
N ILE A 334 6.80 -6.44 9.63
CA ILE A 334 6.30 -7.03 8.39
C ILE A 334 6.31 -6.04 7.21
N HIS A 335 6.32 -4.75 7.49
CA HIS A 335 6.25 -3.67 6.50
C HIS A 335 7.61 -3.25 5.94
N VAL A 336 8.70 -3.84 6.42
CA VAL A 336 10.07 -3.61 5.93
C VAL A 336 10.69 -4.91 5.45
N PRO A 337 11.69 -4.86 4.54
CA PRO A 337 12.38 -6.06 4.08
C PRO A 337 13.13 -6.79 5.19
N HIS A 338 13.49 -8.05 4.95
CA HIS A 338 14.01 -8.96 5.95
C HIS A 338 15.44 -8.61 6.42
N ASP A 339 16.42 -8.54 5.51
CA ASP A 339 17.86 -8.50 5.82
C ASP A 339 18.63 -7.64 4.81
N LEU A 340 19.22 -6.55 5.29
CA LEU A 340 20.00 -5.61 4.48
C LEU A 340 21.33 -6.21 3.99
N GLU A 341 21.89 -7.20 4.67
CA GLU A 341 23.13 -7.87 4.22
C GLU A 341 22.96 -8.54 2.86
N ALA A 342 21.73 -8.97 2.51
CA ALA A 342 21.40 -9.54 1.20
C ALA A 342 21.54 -8.54 0.03
N GLU A 343 21.69 -7.24 0.31
CA GLU A 343 21.84 -6.19 -0.69
C GLU A 343 23.31 -6.03 -1.11
N SER A 344 23.70 -6.69 -2.20
CA SER A 344 25.07 -6.64 -2.73
C SER A 344 25.29 -5.59 -3.82
N LYS A 345 24.22 -5.04 -4.40
CA LYS A 345 24.29 -4.09 -5.53
C LYS A 345 23.97 -2.64 -5.15
N LEU A 346 23.52 -2.44 -3.92
CA LEU A 346 23.19 -1.11 -3.42
C LEU A 346 24.46 -0.33 -3.16
N ASP A 347 24.46 0.96 -3.49
CA ASP A 347 25.57 1.87 -3.16
C ASP A 347 25.92 1.76 -1.67
N ALA A 348 27.18 1.62 -1.35
CA ALA A 348 27.65 1.34 0.02
C ALA A 348 27.29 2.46 1.00
N ARG A 349 27.32 3.73 0.53
CA ARG A 349 26.98 4.89 1.34
C ARG A 349 25.48 4.94 1.62
N VAL A 350 24.63 4.79 0.59
CA VAL A 350 23.16 4.69 0.74
C VAL A 350 22.80 3.52 1.64
N LYS A 351 23.42 2.35 1.44
CA LYS A 351 23.22 1.16 2.28
C LYS A 351 23.51 1.45 3.76
N SER A 352 24.50 2.26 4.08
CA SER A 352 24.86 2.60 5.47
C SER A 352 23.76 3.37 6.21
N TRP A 353 22.88 4.06 5.50
CA TRP A 353 21.75 4.83 6.05
C TRP A 353 20.47 4.01 6.22
N LEU A 354 20.44 2.77 5.71
CA LEU A 354 19.24 1.91 5.70
C LEU A 354 19.28 0.87 6.82
N ARG A 355 18.09 0.44 7.24
CA ARG A 355 17.87 -0.66 8.19
C ARG A 355 16.65 -1.46 7.73
N PHE A 356 16.86 -2.78 7.52
CA PHE A 356 15.77 -3.73 7.30
C PHE A 356 15.36 -4.35 8.64
N ALA A 357 14.47 -5.30 8.66
CA ALA A 357 13.92 -5.85 9.89
C ALA A 357 15.00 -6.37 10.86
N LYS A 358 15.99 -7.10 10.36
CA LYS A 358 17.11 -7.60 11.17
C LYS A 358 17.90 -6.48 11.82
N GLU A 359 18.24 -5.45 11.06
CA GLU A 359 19.00 -4.30 11.57
C GLU A 359 18.18 -3.44 12.54
N LYS A 360 16.85 -3.32 12.31
CA LYS A 360 15.95 -2.63 13.25
C LYS A 360 15.85 -3.34 14.60
N LEU A 361 15.90 -4.67 14.62
CA LEU A 361 16.01 -5.41 15.90
C LEU A 361 17.32 -5.07 16.64
N ALA A 362 18.41 -4.93 15.89
CA ALA A 362 19.68 -4.49 16.48
C ALA A 362 19.62 -3.07 17.05
N GLU A 363 18.90 -2.14 16.38
CA GLU A 363 18.63 -0.79 16.90
C GLU A 363 17.82 -0.84 18.22
N VAL A 364 16.76 -1.64 18.27
CA VAL A 364 15.94 -1.85 19.50
C VAL A 364 16.83 -2.37 20.65
N ALA A 365 17.68 -3.35 20.37
CA ALA A 365 18.59 -3.92 21.37
C ALA A 365 19.66 -2.92 21.83
N ALA A 366 20.22 -2.13 20.90
CA ALA A 366 21.21 -1.11 21.20
C ALA A 366 20.63 0.02 22.07
N LEU A 367 19.42 0.50 21.76
CA LEU A 367 18.71 1.49 22.58
C LEU A 367 18.38 0.94 23.97
N GLY A 368 17.93 -0.31 24.07
CA GLY A 368 17.60 -0.94 25.35
C GLY A 368 18.83 -1.21 26.26
N SER A 369 19.97 -1.49 25.63
CA SER A 369 21.22 -1.78 26.38
C SER A 369 22.10 -0.56 26.67
N GLY A 370 21.89 0.55 25.93
CA GLY A 370 22.77 1.72 25.98
C GLY A 370 24.15 1.44 25.36
N ASN A 371 24.24 0.66 24.28
CA ASN A 371 25.50 0.27 23.63
C ASN A 371 26.21 1.48 23.02
N GLU A 372 27.29 1.95 23.67
CA GLU A 372 28.02 3.15 23.26
C GLU A 372 28.61 3.09 21.85
N GLU A 373 29.09 1.92 21.40
CA GLU A 373 29.65 1.77 20.05
C GLU A 373 28.56 1.94 18.99
N ALA A 374 27.38 1.34 19.24
CA ALA A 374 26.24 1.49 18.36
C ALA A 374 25.76 2.95 18.28
N TYR A 375 25.78 3.68 19.40
CA TYR A 375 25.45 5.11 19.43
C TYR A 375 26.44 5.95 18.62
N LYS A 376 27.74 5.70 18.76
CA LYS A 376 28.78 6.40 17.97
C LYS A 376 28.64 6.14 16.47
N ALA A 377 28.43 4.87 16.10
CA ALA A 377 28.22 4.49 14.70
C ALA A 377 26.94 5.10 14.12
N ASN A 378 25.86 5.13 14.89
CA ASN A 378 24.60 5.74 14.49
C ASN A 378 24.74 7.25 14.26
N ALA A 379 25.35 7.98 15.22
CA ALA A 379 25.58 9.41 15.10
C ALA A 379 26.45 9.76 13.88
N ALA A 380 27.47 8.94 13.58
CA ALA A 380 28.30 9.11 12.39
C ALA A 380 27.48 8.91 11.10
N ALA A 381 26.62 7.91 11.03
CA ALA A 381 25.80 7.63 9.86
C ALA A 381 24.71 8.72 9.64
N ILE A 382 24.10 9.25 10.72
CA ILE A 382 23.19 10.39 10.67
C ILE A 382 23.89 11.63 10.13
N ALA A 383 25.09 11.95 10.65
CA ALA A 383 25.88 13.11 10.21
C ALA A 383 26.33 12.96 8.74
N ASP A 384 26.74 11.74 8.33
CA ASP A 384 27.11 11.46 6.95
C ASP A 384 25.93 11.69 5.99
N ARG A 385 24.74 11.16 6.32
CA ARG A 385 23.54 11.37 5.51
C ARG A 385 23.17 12.85 5.41
N ALA A 386 23.21 13.58 6.52
CA ALA A 386 22.84 15.00 6.57
C ALA A 386 23.76 15.91 5.72
N THR A 387 25.01 15.48 5.51
CA THR A 387 26.04 16.26 4.78
C THR A 387 26.36 15.70 3.39
N ALA A 388 25.71 14.60 2.99
CA ALA A 388 25.96 13.94 1.72
C ALA A 388 25.48 14.80 0.54
N GLU A 389 26.39 15.18 -0.36
CA GLU A 389 26.03 15.93 -1.57
C GLU A 389 25.01 15.18 -2.44
N SER A 390 25.06 13.84 -2.44
CA SER A 390 24.11 13.00 -3.20
C SER A 390 22.66 13.08 -2.72
N THR A 391 22.42 13.60 -1.52
CA THR A 391 21.07 13.79 -0.98
C THR A 391 20.44 15.13 -1.37
N THR A 392 21.23 16.05 -1.88
CA THR A 392 20.80 17.43 -2.15
C THR A 392 21.15 17.86 -3.56
N ASN A 393 20.16 18.40 -4.28
CA ASN A 393 20.33 19.01 -5.59
C ASN A 393 19.96 20.49 -5.52
N PRO A 394 20.95 21.43 -5.57
CA PRO A 394 20.68 22.87 -5.45
C PRO A 394 19.71 23.40 -6.51
N GLN A 395 19.72 22.83 -7.72
CA GLN A 395 18.80 23.25 -8.79
C GLN A 395 17.36 22.88 -8.46
N VAL A 396 17.13 21.66 -7.96
CA VAL A 396 15.80 21.22 -7.51
C VAL A 396 15.31 22.08 -6.34
N ARG A 397 16.17 22.36 -5.37
CA ARG A 397 15.84 23.23 -4.23
C ARG A 397 15.47 24.64 -4.67
N SER A 398 16.23 25.20 -5.61
CA SER A 398 15.98 26.51 -6.19
C SER A 398 14.66 26.54 -6.96
N ALA A 399 14.37 25.49 -7.75
CA ALA A 399 13.13 25.38 -8.50
C ALA A 399 11.90 25.30 -7.57
N LEU A 400 12.00 24.52 -6.48
CA LEU A 400 10.94 24.47 -5.46
C LEU A 400 10.70 25.84 -4.79
N ALA A 401 11.78 26.53 -4.45
CA ALA A 401 11.68 27.86 -3.81
C ALA A 401 11.08 28.94 -4.74
N ALA A 402 11.20 28.75 -6.05
CA ALA A 402 10.68 29.66 -7.07
C ALA A 402 9.20 29.43 -7.41
N LEU A 403 8.58 28.36 -6.90
CA LEU A 403 7.17 28.04 -7.19
C LEU A 403 6.23 29.13 -6.68
N SER A 404 5.25 29.41 -7.50
CA SER A 404 4.18 30.39 -7.24
C SER A 404 2.81 29.75 -7.53
N GLU A 405 1.73 30.40 -7.13
CA GLU A 405 0.36 29.91 -7.39
C GLU A 405 0.05 29.70 -8.88
N LYS A 406 0.80 30.33 -9.78
CA LYS A 406 0.65 30.15 -11.24
C LYS A 406 1.11 28.76 -11.69
N ASP A 407 2.11 28.19 -11.04
CA ASP A 407 2.67 26.89 -11.38
C ASP A 407 1.69 25.74 -11.13
N PHE A 408 0.64 25.97 -10.35
CA PHE A 408 -0.41 24.99 -10.04
C PHE A 408 -1.71 25.21 -10.83
N LYS A 409 -1.71 26.04 -11.89
CA LYS A 409 -2.92 26.38 -12.63
C LYS A 409 -2.69 26.25 -14.13
N ARG A 410 -3.68 25.70 -14.83
CA ARG A 410 -3.76 25.77 -16.30
C ARG A 410 -4.01 27.20 -16.74
N ASN A 411 -3.69 27.51 -17.99
CA ASN A 411 -3.85 28.87 -18.54
C ASN A 411 -5.32 29.34 -18.52
N SER A 412 -6.24 28.45 -18.92
CA SER A 412 -7.67 28.76 -19.01
C SER A 412 -8.51 27.76 -18.18
N PRO A 413 -9.73 28.10 -17.78
CA PRO A 413 -10.65 27.18 -17.14
C PRO A 413 -11.05 26.05 -18.11
N TYR A 414 -11.48 24.91 -17.55
CA TYR A 414 -11.82 23.70 -18.31
C TYR A 414 -12.79 23.98 -19.48
N THR A 415 -13.82 24.81 -19.29
CA THR A 415 -14.82 25.10 -20.33
C THR A 415 -14.23 25.70 -21.60
N GLU A 416 -13.17 26.50 -21.49
CA GLU A 416 -12.44 27.07 -22.61
C GLU A 416 -11.50 26.01 -23.23
N ARG A 417 -10.76 25.28 -22.39
CA ARG A 417 -9.87 24.19 -22.82
C ARG A 417 -10.63 23.11 -23.60
N ALA A 418 -11.78 22.68 -23.12
CA ALA A 418 -12.61 21.65 -23.75
C ALA A 418 -12.99 22.02 -25.19
N ALA A 419 -13.35 23.28 -25.44
CA ALA A 419 -13.70 23.75 -26.78
C ALA A 419 -12.50 23.68 -27.74
N VAL A 420 -11.32 24.10 -27.29
CA VAL A 420 -10.08 24.05 -28.07
C VAL A 420 -9.63 22.62 -28.34
N GLN A 421 -9.67 21.78 -27.33
CA GLN A 421 -9.30 20.34 -27.41
C GLN A 421 -10.21 19.58 -28.36
N ARG A 422 -11.53 19.74 -28.27
CA ARG A 422 -12.49 19.10 -29.21
C ARG A 422 -12.20 19.48 -30.65
N LYS A 423 -11.92 20.76 -30.90
CA LYS A 423 -11.57 21.24 -32.26
C LYS A 423 -10.27 20.65 -32.76
N ARG A 424 -9.24 20.55 -31.89
CA ARG A 424 -7.92 20.02 -32.27
C ARG A 424 -7.95 18.52 -32.49
N LEU A 425 -8.57 17.78 -31.60
CA LEU A 425 -8.55 16.32 -31.60
C LEU A 425 -9.54 15.71 -32.62
N GLY A 426 -10.65 16.42 -32.92
CA GLY A 426 -11.65 15.97 -33.89
C GLY A 426 -12.30 14.64 -33.53
N LEU A 427 -12.36 14.29 -32.26
CA LEU A 427 -12.90 13.02 -31.79
C LEU A 427 -14.43 12.99 -31.92
N PRO A 428 -15.02 11.81 -32.18
CA PRO A 428 -16.49 11.65 -32.19
C PRO A 428 -17.04 11.77 -30.75
N LEU A 429 -18.37 11.81 -30.62
CA LEU A 429 -19.05 11.59 -29.33
C LEU A 429 -18.65 10.20 -28.80
N PHE A 430 -18.60 10.06 -27.48
CA PHE A 430 -18.23 8.81 -26.82
C PHE A 430 -16.88 8.24 -27.30
N PRO A 431 -15.77 9.00 -27.23
CA PRO A 431 -14.49 8.55 -27.74
C PRO A 431 -14.02 7.28 -27.01
N THR A 432 -13.51 6.32 -27.78
CA THR A 432 -13.03 5.05 -27.26
C THR A 432 -11.51 5.08 -27.05
N THR A 433 -11.04 4.58 -25.89
CA THR A 433 -9.61 4.47 -25.56
C THR A 433 -9.38 3.32 -24.58
N THR A 434 -8.11 3.03 -24.26
CA THR A 434 -7.72 2.15 -23.17
C THR A 434 -6.96 2.92 -22.10
N ILE A 435 -6.70 2.28 -20.94
CA ILE A 435 -6.01 2.95 -19.83
C ILE A 435 -4.50 3.08 -20.11
N GLY A 436 -3.88 2.12 -20.84
CA GLY A 436 -2.46 2.21 -21.20
C GLY A 436 -1.82 0.87 -21.52
N SER A 437 -1.75 -0.04 -20.56
CA SER A 437 -1.08 -1.32 -20.76
C SER A 437 -1.91 -2.31 -21.56
N PHE A 438 -1.25 -3.04 -22.45
CA PHE A 438 -1.77 -4.21 -23.16
C PHE A 438 -1.18 -5.51 -22.60
N PRO A 439 -1.65 -6.72 -23.03
CA PRO A 439 -1.26 -8.00 -22.44
C PRO A 439 0.25 -8.21 -22.35
N GLN A 440 0.75 -8.37 -21.13
CA GLN A 440 2.15 -8.71 -20.87
C GLN A 440 2.36 -10.22 -21.00
N THR A 441 2.54 -10.70 -22.25
CA THR A 441 2.70 -12.11 -22.58
C THR A 441 3.93 -12.74 -21.90
N THR A 442 4.00 -14.08 -21.95
CA THR A 442 5.20 -14.81 -21.50
C THR A 442 6.44 -14.40 -22.30
N GLU A 443 6.26 -14.05 -23.57
CA GLU A 443 7.34 -13.59 -24.47
C GLU A 443 7.88 -12.24 -24.02
N VAL A 444 7.03 -11.24 -23.80
CA VAL A 444 7.43 -9.93 -23.25
C VAL A 444 8.23 -10.09 -21.96
N ARG A 445 7.77 -10.98 -21.08
CA ARG A 445 8.46 -11.25 -19.80
C ARG A 445 9.81 -11.94 -19.98
N LYS A 446 9.94 -12.86 -20.97
CA LYS A 446 11.20 -13.54 -21.31
C LYS A 446 12.23 -12.55 -21.85
N HIS A 447 11.87 -11.71 -22.83
CA HIS A 447 12.78 -10.70 -23.39
C HIS A 447 13.25 -9.71 -22.32
N ARG A 448 12.34 -9.24 -21.44
CA ARG A 448 12.71 -8.37 -20.32
C ARG A 448 13.68 -9.05 -19.34
N ALA A 449 13.45 -10.32 -19.03
CA ALA A 449 14.36 -11.10 -18.17
C ALA A 449 15.72 -11.35 -18.83
N ALA A 450 15.73 -11.69 -20.12
CA ALA A 450 16.95 -11.91 -20.90
C ALA A 450 17.78 -10.62 -21.00
N ARG A 451 17.13 -9.46 -21.20
CA ARG A 451 17.79 -8.15 -21.16
C ARG A 451 18.39 -7.85 -19.79
N LYS A 452 17.65 -8.11 -18.71
CA LYS A 452 18.11 -7.89 -17.33
C LYS A 452 19.28 -8.78 -16.94
N SER A 453 19.32 -10.01 -17.44
CA SER A 453 20.42 -10.97 -17.20
C SER A 453 21.63 -10.81 -18.13
N GLY A 454 21.56 -9.91 -19.13
CA GLY A 454 22.61 -9.73 -20.13
C GLY A 454 22.65 -10.81 -21.24
N GLN A 455 21.63 -11.67 -21.30
CA GLN A 455 21.50 -12.66 -22.38
C GLN A 455 21.03 -12.03 -23.70
N GLU A 456 20.45 -10.84 -23.64
CA GLU A 456 19.96 -10.07 -24.78
C GLU A 456 20.59 -8.66 -24.78
N THR A 457 21.04 -8.18 -25.94
CA THR A 457 21.60 -6.85 -26.07
C THR A 457 20.50 -5.78 -25.98
N ALA A 458 20.90 -4.52 -25.78
CA ALA A 458 19.96 -3.39 -25.79
C ALA A 458 19.23 -3.25 -27.13
N GLU A 459 19.96 -3.44 -28.23
CA GLU A 459 19.46 -3.33 -29.60
C GLU A 459 18.45 -4.44 -29.92
N GLN A 460 18.71 -5.68 -29.49
CA GLN A 460 17.80 -6.79 -29.66
C GLN A 460 16.50 -6.56 -28.91
N TYR A 461 16.61 -6.14 -27.65
CA TYR A 461 15.43 -5.84 -26.82
C TYR A 461 14.64 -4.66 -27.38
N GLU A 462 15.31 -3.61 -27.90
CA GLU A 462 14.65 -2.49 -28.56
C GLU A 462 13.92 -2.92 -29.82
N ALA A 463 14.52 -3.78 -30.66
CA ALA A 463 13.88 -4.31 -31.86
C ALA A 463 12.59 -5.08 -31.52
N PHE A 464 12.65 -5.94 -30.47
CA PHE A 464 11.48 -6.64 -29.96
C PHE A 464 10.38 -5.68 -29.48
N LEU A 465 10.74 -4.63 -28.71
CA LEU A 465 9.76 -3.65 -28.25
C LEU A 465 9.11 -2.88 -29.41
N ARG A 466 9.89 -2.53 -30.44
CA ARG A 466 9.34 -1.87 -31.65
C ARG A 466 8.32 -2.75 -32.36
N GLU A 467 8.60 -4.03 -32.51
CA GLU A 467 7.66 -4.99 -33.10
C GLU A 467 6.39 -5.11 -32.25
N ALA A 468 6.52 -5.34 -30.94
CA ALA A 468 5.38 -5.46 -30.02
C ALA A 468 4.49 -4.19 -30.02
N ILE A 469 5.10 -3.00 -30.04
CA ILE A 469 4.36 -1.72 -30.11
C ILE A 469 3.68 -1.59 -31.48
N SER A 470 4.36 -1.93 -32.58
CA SER A 470 3.77 -1.87 -33.90
C SER A 470 2.57 -2.78 -34.06
N ASP A 471 2.67 -4.01 -33.56
CA ASP A 471 1.56 -4.97 -33.57
C ASP A 471 0.39 -4.48 -32.73
N CYS A 472 0.67 -3.93 -31.55
CA CYS A 472 -0.34 -3.37 -30.67
C CYS A 472 -1.07 -2.17 -31.30
N VAL A 473 -0.36 -1.26 -31.96
CA VAL A 473 -0.97 -0.11 -32.64
C VAL A 473 -1.86 -0.57 -33.79
N ARG A 474 -1.38 -1.49 -34.64
CA ARG A 474 -2.18 -2.07 -35.74
C ARG A 474 -3.44 -2.76 -35.24
N GLU A 475 -3.34 -3.48 -34.13
CA GLU A 475 -4.49 -4.18 -33.56
C GLU A 475 -5.51 -3.19 -32.99
N GLN A 476 -5.08 -2.12 -32.35
CA GLN A 476 -5.97 -1.05 -31.89
C GLN A 476 -6.71 -0.36 -33.04
N GLU A 477 -6.01 -0.08 -34.17
CA GLU A 477 -6.64 0.46 -35.40
C GLU A 477 -7.67 -0.53 -35.98
N ARG A 478 -7.31 -1.82 -36.04
CA ARG A 478 -8.23 -2.87 -36.54
C ARG A 478 -9.49 -2.98 -35.68
N ILE A 479 -9.37 -2.86 -34.37
CA ILE A 479 -10.49 -2.87 -33.41
C ILE A 479 -11.36 -1.62 -33.57
N GLY A 480 -10.78 -0.51 -34.00
CA GLY A 480 -11.48 0.77 -34.21
C GLY A 480 -11.50 1.68 -32.99
N LEU A 481 -10.42 1.67 -32.17
CA LEU A 481 -10.26 2.64 -31.09
C LEU A 481 -10.01 4.06 -31.66
N ASP A 482 -10.60 5.07 -31.05
CA ASP A 482 -10.46 6.47 -31.47
C ASP A 482 -9.14 7.10 -30.99
N VAL A 483 -8.69 6.73 -29.79
CA VAL A 483 -7.43 7.18 -29.19
C VAL A 483 -6.59 5.97 -28.81
N LEU A 484 -5.37 5.91 -29.33
CA LEU A 484 -4.49 4.78 -29.18
C LEU A 484 -3.43 5.00 -28.08
N VAL A 485 -2.86 3.89 -27.59
CA VAL A 485 -1.72 3.86 -26.66
C VAL A 485 -0.61 2.97 -27.20
N HIS A 486 0.63 3.15 -26.71
CA HIS A 486 1.76 2.31 -27.16
C HIS A 486 1.79 0.90 -26.53
N GLY A 487 0.98 0.63 -25.48
CA GLY A 487 0.82 -0.69 -24.88
C GLY A 487 1.73 -1.01 -23.69
N GLU A 488 2.71 -0.18 -23.37
CA GLU A 488 3.58 -0.25 -22.17
C GLU A 488 4.44 -1.53 -22.07
N PHE A 489 4.89 -2.10 -23.18
CA PHE A 489 5.65 -3.36 -23.18
C PHE A 489 7.02 -3.26 -22.51
N GLU A 490 7.60 -2.07 -22.45
CA GLU A 490 8.87 -1.77 -21.79
C GLU A 490 8.75 -1.75 -20.25
N ARG A 491 7.55 -1.58 -19.70
CA ARG A 491 7.33 -1.35 -18.27
C ARG A 491 7.09 -2.65 -17.50
N ASN A 492 7.88 -2.86 -16.45
CA ASN A 492 7.69 -3.96 -15.50
C ASN A 492 6.66 -3.60 -14.42
N ASP A 493 6.74 -2.39 -13.90
CA ASP A 493 5.95 -1.83 -12.80
C ASP A 493 5.67 -0.35 -13.08
N MET A 494 4.58 0.20 -12.52
CA MET A 494 4.24 1.60 -12.78
C MET A 494 5.06 2.61 -11.94
N VAL A 495 5.85 2.19 -10.97
CA VAL A 495 6.71 3.06 -10.17
C VAL A 495 8.19 2.79 -10.43
N GLU A 496 8.63 1.52 -10.37
CA GLU A 496 10.03 1.14 -10.58
C GLU A 496 10.54 1.63 -11.94
N TYR A 497 9.74 1.50 -13.01
CA TYR A 497 10.10 1.97 -14.34
C TYR A 497 10.44 3.47 -14.36
N PHE A 498 9.57 4.32 -13.82
CA PHE A 498 9.80 5.77 -13.81
C PHE A 498 10.95 6.15 -12.89
N ALA A 499 11.04 5.51 -11.73
CA ALA A 499 12.11 5.74 -10.77
C ALA A 499 13.52 5.46 -11.35
N GLU A 500 13.65 4.48 -12.28
CA GLU A 500 14.91 4.17 -12.97
C GLU A 500 15.44 5.34 -13.87
N PHE A 501 14.58 6.29 -14.21
CA PHE A 501 14.93 7.48 -14.98
C PHE A 501 15.10 8.74 -14.11
N LEU A 502 14.91 8.64 -12.81
CA LEU A 502 14.98 9.75 -11.89
C LEU A 502 16.21 9.65 -10.98
N ASP A 503 16.91 10.77 -10.80
CA ASP A 503 17.92 10.88 -9.76
C ASP A 503 17.26 10.91 -8.37
N GLY A 504 18.03 10.60 -7.33
CA GLY A 504 17.52 10.57 -5.95
C GLY A 504 16.86 9.26 -5.56
N PHE A 505 16.82 8.26 -6.45
CA PHE A 505 16.29 6.92 -6.22
C PHE A 505 17.37 5.86 -6.13
N ALA A 506 17.16 4.88 -5.27
CA ALA A 506 17.97 3.66 -5.18
C ALA A 506 17.09 2.43 -5.28
N PHE A 507 17.66 1.32 -5.78
CA PHE A 507 16.94 0.07 -6.05
C PHE A 507 17.60 -1.08 -5.29
N THR A 508 16.79 -1.79 -4.53
CA THR A 508 17.23 -2.99 -3.81
C THR A 508 17.16 -4.21 -4.71
N ALA A 509 17.96 -5.23 -4.42
CA ALA A 509 17.86 -6.56 -5.06
C ALA A 509 16.86 -7.45 -4.31
N ASN A 510 16.86 -7.39 -2.98
CA ASN A 510 16.07 -8.24 -2.09
C ASN A 510 15.14 -7.46 -1.15
N GLY A 511 14.89 -6.18 -1.41
CA GLY A 511 14.05 -5.30 -0.61
C GLY A 511 12.55 -5.61 -0.72
N TRP A 512 12.19 -6.89 -0.69
CA TRP A 512 10.82 -7.36 -0.84
C TRP A 512 10.03 -7.22 0.44
N VAL A 513 8.82 -6.65 0.32
CA VAL A 513 7.82 -6.64 1.39
C VAL A 513 6.55 -7.36 0.91
N GLN A 514 5.89 -8.04 1.83
CA GLN A 514 4.65 -8.75 1.51
C GLN A 514 3.51 -7.77 1.25
N SER A 515 2.78 -8.01 0.16
CA SER A 515 1.54 -7.31 -0.14
C SER A 515 0.33 -8.13 0.30
N TYR A 516 0.20 -9.37 -0.20
CA TYR A 516 -0.79 -10.34 0.25
C TYR A 516 -0.40 -11.74 -0.21
N GLY A 517 -0.74 -12.78 0.56
CA GLY A 517 -0.43 -14.16 0.23
C GLY A 517 1.03 -14.34 -0.18
N SER A 518 1.29 -14.82 -1.39
CA SER A 518 2.64 -14.93 -1.97
C SER A 518 3.13 -13.66 -2.67
N ARG A 519 2.26 -12.68 -2.88
CA ARG A 519 2.63 -11.45 -3.61
C ARG A 519 3.52 -10.57 -2.75
N CYS A 520 4.66 -10.20 -3.31
CA CYS A 520 5.59 -9.26 -2.73
C CYS A 520 5.78 -8.08 -3.69
N VAL A 521 6.00 -6.91 -3.15
CA VAL A 521 6.42 -5.70 -3.86
C VAL A 521 7.82 -5.31 -3.43
N LYS A 522 8.53 -4.58 -4.27
CA LYS A 522 9.89 -4.10 -4.01
C LYS A 522 9.93 -2.60 -4.31
N PRO A 523 9.45 -1.77 -3.37
CA PRO A 523 9.40 -0.34 -3.56
C PRO A 523 10.80 0.25 -3.79
N PRO A 524 10.97 1.21 -4.70
CA PRO A 524 12.21 1.97 -4.78
C PRO A 524 12.41 2.84 -3.53
N VAL A 525 13.64 3.28 -3.31
CA VAL A 525 14.02 4.08 -2.13
C VAL A 525 14.35 5.50 -2.58
N ILE A 526 13.60 6.49 -2.14
CA ILE A 526 13.89 7.90 -2.38
C ILE A 526 14.86 8.36 -1.30
N TYR A 527 16.16 8.53 -1.64
CA TYR A 527 17.19 8.88 -0.69
C TYR A 527 17.70 10.33 -0.84
N GLY A 528 17.43 10.97 -1.98
CA GLY A 528 17.90 12.29 -2.31
C GLY A 528 16.83 13.17 -2.96
N ASP A 529 17.21 14.40 -3.32
CA ASP A 529 16.34 15.27 -4.11
C ASP A 529 16.10 14.66 -5.49
N VAL A 530 14.86 14.73 -5.95
CA VAL A 530 14.44 14.06 -7.19
C VAL A 530 14.57 15.00 -8.37
N SER A 531 15.30 14.56 -9.40
CA SER A 531 15.40 15.24 -10.69
C SER A 531 15.28 14.27 -11.85
N ARG A 532 14.93 14.80 -13.04
CA ARG A 532 14.82 14.03 -14.28
C ARG A 532 15.98 14.40 -15.22
N PRO A 533 17.06 13.59 -15.28
CA PRO A 533 18.22 13.90 -16.15
C PRO A 533 17.96 13.68 -17.63
N LYS A 534 16.96 12.86 -17.99
CA LYS A 534 16.63 12.48 -19.37
C LYS A 534 15.16 12.12 -19.55
N PRO A 535 14.60 12.19 -20.77
CA PRO A 535 13.24 11.73 -21.06
C PRO A 535 13.01 10.27 -20.67
N MET A 536 11.80 9.96 -20.18
CA MET A 536 11.43 8.65 -19.66
C MET A 536 10.61 7.83 -20.68
N THR A 537 9.56 8.43 -21.23
CA THR A 537 8.57 7.75 -22.10
C THR A 537 8.55 8.29 -23.53
N LEU A 538 9.17 9.43 -23.75
CA LEU A 538 9.12 10.19 -25.01
C LEU A 538 9.48 9.33 -26.24
N LYS A 539 10.54 8.52 -26.14
CA LYS A 539 11.02 7.65 -27.23
C LYS A 539 9.91 6.73 -27.76
N TRP A 540 9.23 6.06 -26.86
CA TRP A 540 8.21 5.07 -27.20
C TRP A 540 6.91 5.70 -27.65
N SER A 541 6.52 6.82 -27.02
CA SER A 541 5.36 7.61 -27.43
C SER A 541 5.52 8.19 -28.83
N GLN A 542 6.70 8.73 -29.15
CA GLN A 542 7.01 9.22 -30.50
C GLN A 542 7.03 8.10 -31.53
N TYR A 543 7.63 6.95 -31.18
CA TYR A 543 7.64 5.80 -32.08
C TYR A 543 6.21 5.32 -32.39
N ALA A 544 5.40 5.10 -31.36
CA ALA A 544 4.00 4.68 -31.55
C ALA A 544 3.20 5.68 -32.38
N ARG A 545 3.37 6.99 -32.11
CA ARG A 545 2.73 8.05 -32.89
C ARG A 545 3.13 8.02 -34.36
N SER A 546 4.36 7.65 -34.69
CA SER A 546 4.84 7.58 -36.09
C SER A 546 4.19 6.45 -36.89
N LEU A 547 3.50 5.51 -36.24
CA LEU A 547 2.87 4.34 -36.87
C LEU A 547 1.40 4.58 -37.24
N THR A 548 0.79 5.68 -36.80
CA THR A 548 -0.65 5.93 -36.94
C THR A 548 -0.97 7.40 -37.19
N THR A 549 -2.15 7.67 -37.77
CA THR A 549 -2.74 9.01 -37.87
C THR A 549 -3.72 9.32 -36.76
N HIS A 550 -4.12 8.30 -35.97
CA HIS A 550 -4.97 8.48 -34.80
C HIS A 550 -4.23 9.23 -33.69
N PRO A 551 -4.95 9.97 -32.82
CA PRO A 551 -4.36 10.53 -31.61
C PRO A 551 -3.70 9.45 -30.75
N MET A 552 -2.44 9.70 -30.36
CA MET A 552 -1.67 8.83 -29.47
C MET A 552 -1.68 9.43 -28.06
N LYS A 553 -2.01 8.64 -27.06
CA LYS A 553 -2.02 9.05 -25.65
C LYS A 553 -0.70 8.69 -24.98
N GLY A 554 -0.02 9.70 -24.42
CA GLY A 554 1.15 9.52 -23.55
C GLY A 554 0.71 9.08 -22.15
N MET A 555 1.50 8.21 -21.52
CA MET A 555 1.14 7.56 -20.25
C MET A 555 2.22 7.77 -19.20
N LEU A 556 1.85 8.33 -18.06
CA LEU A 556 2.74 8.59 -16.92
C LEU A 556 2.09 8.13 -15.62
N THR A 557 2.90 7.77 -14.64
CA THR A 557 2.46 7.62 -13.25
C THR A 557 2.62 8.96 -12.53
N GLY A 558 1.60 9.35 -11.80
CA GLY A 558 1.55 10.64 -11.12
C GLY A 558 2.44 10.74 -9.88
N PRO A 559 2.73 11.98 -9.43
CA PRO A 559 3.70 12.21 -8.36
C PRO A 559 3.30 11.60 -7.02
N ILE A 560 2.01 11.55 -6.71
CA ILE A 560 1.53 10.98 -5.44
C ILE A 560 1.68 9.45 -5.46
N THR A 561 1.38 8.81 -6.58
CA THR A 561 1.55 7.36 -6.73
C THR A 561 3.02 6.97 -6.65
N VAL A 562 3.92 7.70 -7.32
CA VAL A 562 5.37 7.47 -7.21
C VAL A 562 5.85 7.62 -5.76
N LEU A 563 5.38 8.65 -5.05
CA LEU A 563 5.70 8.88 -3.65
C LEU A 563 5.19 7.74 -2.75
N GLN A 564 3.90 7.41 -2.85
CA GLN A 564 3.24 6.48 -1.92
C GLN A 564 3.72 5.02 -2.06
N TRP A 565 4.12 4.64 -3.27
CA TRP A 565 4.62 3.29 -3.55
C TRP A 565 6.15 3.20 -3.51
N SER A 566 6.79 4.17 -2.86
CA SER A 566 8.24 4.20 -2.58
C SER A 566 8.49 4.22 -1.08
N PHE A 567 9.69 3.79 -0.66
CA PHE A 567 10.22 4.13 0.66
C PHE A 567 10.74 5.56 0.61
N VAL A 568 10.02 6.46 1.26
CA VAL A 568 10.27 7.90 1.15
C VAL A 568 11.32 8.35 2.15
N ARG A 569 12.19 9.28 1.75
CA ARG A 569 13.09 9.98 2.66
C ARG A 569 12.32 10.68 3.79
N ASN A 570 12.95 10.77 4.96
CA ASN A 570 12.33 11.33 6.17
C ASN A 570 13.02 12.59 6.71
N ASP A 571 14.01 13.12 5.98
CA ASP A 571 14.79 14.31 6.34
C ASP A 571 14.18 15.62 5.81
N ILE A 572 13.17 15.52 4.92
CA ILE A 572 12.35 16.63 4.46
C ILE A 572 10.86 16.24 4.48
N PRO A 573 9.94 17.21 4.52
CA PRO A 573 8.51 16.95 4.45
C PRO A 573 8.11 16.17 3.19
N ARG A 574 7.18 15.21 3.31
CA ARG A 574 6.65 14.42 2.18
C ARG A 574 6.11 15.28 1.04
N GLN A 575 5.46 16.41 1.36
CA GLN A 575 5.01 17.42 0.41
C GLN A 575 6.16 17.90 -0.49
N GLN A 576 7.33 18.21 0.07
CA GLN A 576 8.47 18.67 -0.72
C GLN A 576 8.97 17.59 -1.66
N THR A 577 9.05 16.34 -1.21
CA THR A 577 9.43 15.21 -2.06
C THR A 577 8.41 15.00 -3.19
N ALA A 578 7.09 15.08 -2.90
CA ALA A 578 6.04 15.00 -3.91
C ALA A 578 6.17 16.10 -4.98
N TRP A 579 6.47 17.32 -4.57
CA TRP A 579 6.63 18.43 -5.50
C TRP A 579 7.92 18.34 -6.31
N GLN A 580 8.99 17.74 -5.79
CA GLN A 580 10.18 17.42 -6.58
C GLN A 580 9.86 16.40 -7.69
N ILE A 581 9.12 15.33 -7.36
CA ILE A 581 8.64 14.35 -8.34
C ILE A 581 7.74 15.04 -9.37
N ALA A 582 6.84 15.92 -8.93
CA ALA A 582 5.95 16.66 -9.81
C ALA A 582 6.69 17.56 -10.79
N LEU A 583 7.77 18.23 -10.37
CA LEU A 583 8.64 19.02 -11.26
C LEU A 583 9.32 18.14 -12.32
N ALA A 584 9.83 16.98 -11.91
CA ALA A 584 10.43 16.02 -12.82
C ALA A 584 9.43 15.49 -13.86
N LEU A 585 8.20 15.21 -13.44
CA LEU A 585 7.12 14.78 -14.34
C LEU A 585 6.62 15.93 -15.24
N ARG A 586 6.60 17.16 -14.74
CA ARG A 586 6.25 18.35 -15.54
C ARG A 586 7.15 18.49 -16.77
N ASP A 587 8.43 18.20 -16.61
CA ASP A 587 9.37 18.25 -17.73
C ASP A 587 9.07 17.14 -18.75
N GLU A 588 8.68 15.93 -18.32
CA GLU A 588 8.26 14.87 -19.24
C GLU A 588 6.96 15.22 -19.97
N VAL A 589 5.99 15.79 -19.26
CA VAL A 589 4.71 16.23 -19.84
C VAL A 589 4.94 17.29 -20.93
N LYS A 590 5.84 18.25 -20.69
CA LYS A 590 6.22 19.27 -21.69
C LYS A 590 6.95 18.69 -22.90
N ASP A 591 7.83 17.72 -22.69
CA ASP A 591 8.52 17.04 -23.79
C ASP A 591 7.54 16.24 -24.66
N LEU A 592 6.57 15.55 -24.05
CA LEU A 592 5.51 14.83 -24.76
C LEU A 592 4.65 15.81 -25.59
N GLU A 593 4.22 16.93 -25.02
CA GLU A 593 3.49 17.97 -25.75
C GLU A 593 4.31 18.51 -26.91
N SER A 594 5.57 18.85 -26.68
CA SER A 594 6.49 19.37 -27.71
C SER A 594 6.71 18.38 -28.85
N ALA A 595 6.65 17.09 -28.56
CA ALA A 595 6.67 16.01 -29.56
C ALA A 595 5.33 15.82 -30.29
N GLY A 596 4.32 16.62 -29.97
CA GLY A 596 3.00 16.62 -30.59
C GLY A 596 2.05 15.54 -30.07
N ILE A 597 2.30 14.99 -28.88
CA ILE A 597 1.35 14.15 -28.15
C ILE A 597 0.26 15.06 -27.58
N GLY A 598 -0.95 14.99 -28.12
CA GLY A 598 -2.05 15.90 -27.78
C GLY A 598 -2.89 15.45 -26.58
N ILE A 599 -2.71 14.21 -26.12
CA ILE A 599 -3.39 13.64 -24.96
C ILE A 599 -2.33 13.02 -24.06
N ILE A 600 -2.30 13.44 -22.78
CA ILE A 600 -1.31 12.94 -21.80
C ILE A 600 -2.06 12.51 -20.54
N GLN A 601 -1.93 11.24 -20.20
CA GLN A 601 -2.54 10.65 -19.00
C GLN A 601 -1.50 10.56 -17.89
N VAL A 602 -1.87 11.05 -16.70
CA VAL A 602 -1.05 11.02 -15.48
C VAL A 602 -1.88 10.33 -14.40
N ASP A 603 -1.54 9.10 -14.08
CA ASP A 603 -2.36 8.22 -13.24
C ASP A 603 -2.07 8.39 -11.76
N GLU A 604 -3.12 8.57 -10.95
CA GLU A 604 -3.02 8.74 -9.50
C GLU A 604 -3.85 7.72 -8.69
N PRO A 605 -3.64 6.41 -8.90
CA PRO A 605 -4.37 5.40 -8.13
C PRO A 605 -4.10 5.47 -6.62
N ALA A 606 -2.95 6.00 -6.21
CA ALA A 606 -2.57 6.09 -4.80
C ALA A 606 -3.01 7.40 -4.11
N LEU A 607 -3.76 8.28 -4.76
CA LEU A 607 -4.23 9.52 -4.14
C LEU A 607 -5.07 9.23 -2.89
N ARG A 608 -6.08 8.37 -2.99
CA ARG A 608 -6.93 7.97 -1.86
C ARG A 608 -6.16 7.10 -0.86
N GLU A 609 -5.30 6.24 -1.33
CA GLU A 609 -4.49 5.37 -0.48
C GLU A 609 -3.54 6.12 0.46
N GLY A 610 -3.17 7.34 0.09
CA GLY A 610 -2.31 8.20 0.89
C GLY A 610 -3.03 9.02 1.96
N LEU A 611 -4.36 8.92 2.08
CA LEU A 611 -5.12 9.63 3.10
C LEU A 611 -4.63 9.24 4.50
N PRO A 612 -4.41 10.23 5.39
CA PRO A 612 -4.14 9.96 6.78
C PRO A 612 -5.27 9.17 7.44
N LEU A 613 -4.97 8.42 8.49
CA LEU A 613 -5.95 7.60 9.20
C LEU A 613 -7.06 8.45 9.85
N ARG A 614 -6.74 9.68 10.25
CA ARG A 614 -7.68 10.63 10.85
C ARG A 614 -8.26 11.56 9.79
N ARG A 615 -9.58 11.65 9.72
CA ARG A 615 -10.29 12.55 8.78
C ARG A 615 -9.90 14.02 8.96
N ALA A 616 -9.64 14.44 10.20
CA ALA A 616 -9.18 15.79 10.50
C ALA A 616 -7.89 16.20 9.76
N SER A 617 -7.05 15.23 9.40
CA SER A 617 -5.80 15.45 8.66
C SER A 617 -5.95 15.40 7.13
N TRP A 618 -7.11 14.96 6.61
CA TRP A 618 -7.35 14.84 5.16
C TRP A 618 -7.21 16.15 4.40
N PRO A 619 -7.78 17.29 4.86
CA PRO A 619 -7.67 18.54 4.11
C PRO A 619 -6.24 18.98 3.86
N ALA A 620 -5.36 18.83 4.85
CA ALA A 620 -3.94 19.19 4.72
C ALA A 620 -3.21 18.28 3.72
N TYR A 621 -3.47 16.97 3.75
CA TYR A 621 -2.92 16.02 2.78
C TYR A 621 -3.41 16.31 1.37
N LEU A 622 -4.73 16.43 1.20
CA LEU A 622 -5.36 16.61 -0.11
C LEU A 622 -4.94 17.93 -0.76
N ASP A 623 -4.75 19.01 0.00
CA ASP A 623 -4.25 20.27 -0.54
C ASP A 623 -2.90 20.12 -1.24
N TRP A 624 -1.89 19.56 -0.57
CA TRP A 624 -0.58 19.43 -1.20
C TRP A 624 -0.51 18.30 -2.24
N ALA A 625 -1.34 17.26 -2.12
CA ALA A 625 -1.41 16.16 -3.07
C ALA A 625 -2.04 16.61 -4.40
N VAL A 626 -3.15 17.32 -4.34
CA VAL A 626 -3.77 17.95 -5.52
C VAL A 626 -2.80 18.94 -6.19
N LYS A 627 -2.12 19.76 -5.40
CA LYS A 627 -1.10 20.68 -5.92
C LYS A 627 0.05 19.95 -6.62
N ALA A 628 0.47 18.77 -6.12
CA ALA A 628 1.50 17.98 -6.78
C ALA A 628 1.06 17.51 -8.18
N PHE A 629 -0.16 17.01 -8.34
CA PHE A 629 -0.72 16.65 -9.65
C PHE A 629 -0.79 17.85 -10.58
N ARG A 630 -1.33 18.96 -10.09
CA ARG A 630 -1.44 20.21 -10.87
C ARG A 630 -0.09 20.75 -11.29
N LEU A 631 0.93 20.69 -10.40
CA LEU A 631 2.30 21.09 -10.74
C LEU A 631 2.87 20.25 -11.90
N ALA A 632 2.58 18.95 -11.92
CA ALA A 632 3.03 18.06 -12.99
C ALA A 632 2.32 18.34 -14.33
N THR A 633 1.08 18.82 -14.32
CA THR A 633 0.19 18.84 -15.50
C THR A 633 -0.19 20.24 -16.00
N SER A 634 0.04 21.29 -15.22
CA SER A 634 -0.45 22.65 -15.55
C SER A 634 0.37 23.37 -16.62
N ALA A 635 1.58 22.94 -16.91
CA ALA A 635 2.52 23.68 -17.78
C ALA A 635 2.30 23.48 -19.30
N VAL A 636 1.27 22.74 -19.69
CA VAL A 636 0.92 22.52 -21.11
C VAL A 636 -0.09 23.55 -21.61
N SER A 637 -0.17 23.70 -22.93
CA SER A 637 -1.14 24.57 -23.62
C SER A 637 -2.58 24.08 -23.41
N ASP A 638 -3.55 24.95 -23.64
CA ASP A 638 -4.97 24.61 -23.54
C ASP A 638 -5.40 23.56 -24.58
N GLU A 639 -4.67 23.42 -25.64
CA GLU A 639 -4.89 22.42 -26.68
C GLU A 639 -4.54 21.00 -26.27
N THR A 640 -3.66 20.81 -25.27
CA THR A 640 -3.24 19.51 -24.76
C THR A 640 -4.20 19.05 -23.67
N GLN A 641 -4.81 17.87 -23.92
CA GLN A 641 -5.78 17.27 -23.01
C GLN A 641 -5.08 16.42 -21.96
N ILE A 642 -5.34 16.69 -20.70
CA ILE A 642 -4.80 15.95 -19.54
C ILE A 642 -5.84 14.96 -19.07
N HIS A 643 -5.46 13.68 -19.09
CA HIS A 643 -6.22 12.60 -18.49
C HIS A 643 -5.63 12.19 -17.14
N THR A 644 -6.46 11.59 -16.30
CA THR A 644 -6.03 10.84 -15.12
C THR A 644 -6.83 9.57 -14.99
N HIS A 645 -6.26 8.57 -14.33
CA HIS A 645 -6.93 7.31 -14.02
C HIS A 645 -6.82 6.99 -12.54
N MET A 646 -7.91 6.47 -11.97
CA MET A 646 -7.99 6.01 -10.60
C MET A 646 -8.61 4.62 -10.54
N CYS A 647 -7.90 3.69 -9.90
CA CYS A 647 -8.36 2.33 -9.63
C CYS A 647 -8.98 2.24 -8.23
N TYR A 648 -9.82 1.23 -7.98
CA TYR A 648 -10.36 0.86 -6.67
C TYR A 648 -11.06 2.01 -5.95
N CYS A 649 -12.31 2.29 -6.31
CA CYS A 649 -12.92 3.57 -6.03
C CYS A 649 -14.09 3.52 -5.07
N GLU A 650 -13.86 3.98 -3.85
CA GLU A 650 -14.86 4.65 -3.02
C GLU A 650 -14.46 6.14 -2.98
N PHE A 651 -14.91 6.95 -3.95
CA PHE A 651 -14.44 8.34 -4.11
C PHE A 651 -15.33 9.37 -3.42
N GLU A 652 -16.49 8.99 -2.94
CA GLU A 652 -17.50 9.93 -2.42
C GLU A 652 -16.90 10.92 -1.42
N ASP A 653 -16.03 10.42 -0.55
CA ASP A 653 -15.41 11.19 0.52
C ASP A 653 -14.44 12.29 0.02
N ILE A 654 -13.81 12.11 -1.16
CA ILE A 654 -12.77 13.01 -1.70
C ILE A 654 -13.10 13.58 -3.08
N LEU A 655 -14.33 13.44 -3.55
CA LEU A 655 -14.74 13.89 -4.88
C LEU A 655 -14.45 15.39 -5.14
N PRO A 656 -14.62 16.31 -4.18
CA PRO A 656 -14.19 17.70 -4.37
C PRO A 656 -12.69 17.86 -4.67
N SER A 657 -11.85 17.03 -4.04
CA SER A 657 -10.39 17.03 -4.27
C SER A 657 -10.03 16.40 -5.61
N ILE A 658 -10.78 15.39 -6.06
CA ILE A 658 -10.64 14.81 -7.40
C ILE A 658 -10.99 15.87 -8.45
N ALA A 659 -12.06 16.60 -8.27
CA ALA A 659 -12.42 17.71 -9.16
C ALA A 659 -11.35 18.82 -9.16
N ALA A 660 -10.73 19.07 -8.01
CA ALA A 660 -9.65 20.04 -7.85
C ALA A 660 -8.33 19.63 -8.53
N LEU A 661 -8.14 18.38 -8.95
CA LEU A 661 -7.01 17.99 -9.81
C LEU A 661 -7.02 18.77 -11.13
N ASP A 662 -8.19 19.19 -11.60
CA ASP A 662 -8.39 19.93 -12.86
C ASP A 662 -7.91 19.15 -14.10
N ALA A 663 -7.99 17.81 -14.05
CA ALA A 663 -7.79 16.96 -15.22
C ALA A 663 -8.97 17.16 -16.20
N ASP A 664 -8.69 17.19 -17.51
CA ASP A 664 -9.73 17.36 -18.52
C ASP A 664 -10.63 16.12 -18.62
N VAL A 665 -10.06 14.92 -18.45
CA VAL A 665 -10.78 13.64 -18.44
C VAL A 665 -10.32 12.79 -17.26
N ILE A 666 -11.27 12.18 -16.53
CA ILE A 666 -10.99 11.17 -15.53
C ILE A 666 -11.56 9.83 -15.96
N SER A 667 -10.76 8.78 -15.95
CA SER A 667 -11.22 7.39 -16.10
C SER A 667 -11.20 6.65 -14.77
N MET A 668 -12.16 5.73 -14.57
CA MET A 668 -12.35 5.03 -13.31
C MET A 668 -12.93 3.63 -13.51
N GLU A 669 -12.72 2.75 -12.52
CA GLU A 669 -13.37 1.44 -12.48
C GLU A 669 -14.85 1.59 -12.10
N SER A 670 -15.74 1.05 -12.91
CA SER A 670 -17.21 1.13 -12.67
C SER A 670 -18.02 -0.03 -13.22
N ALA A 671 -17.43 -0.90 -14.02
CA ALA A 671 -18.13 -2.03 -14.63
C ALA A 671 -18.69 -2.99 -13.56
N ARG A 672 -17.95 -3.25 -12.50
CA ARG A 672 -18.33 -4.16 -11.43
C ARG A 672 -19.40 -3.57 -10.50
N SER A 673 -19.33 -2.29 -10.20
CA SER A 673 -20.34 -1.56 -9.39
C SER A 673 -21.57 -1.14 -10.17
N LYS A 674 -21.66 -1.49 -11.48
CA LYS A 674 -22.77 -1.10 -12.36
C LYS A 674 -23.08 0.38 -12.31
N MET A 675 -22.02 1.20 -12.35
CA MET A 675 -22.09 2.67 -12.40
C MET A 675 -22.60 3.35 -11.10
N GLU A 676 -22.72 2.65 -9.98
CA GLU A 676 -23.15 3.24 -8.69
C GLU A 676 -22.34 4.49 -8.32
N LEU A 677 -21.04 4.50 -8.65
CA LEU A 677 -20.14 5.62 -8.40
C LEU A 677 -20.58 6.93 -9.09
N LEU A 678 -21.29 6.85 -10.21
CA LEU A 678 -21.71 8.04 -10.98
C LEU A 678 -22.73 8.91 -10.23
N GLU A 679 -23.48 8.36 -9.29
CA GLU A 679 -24.41 9.14 -8.45
C GLU A 679 -23.67 10.20 -7.61
N ALA A 680 -22.47 9.90 -7.11
CA ALA A 680 -21.65 10.86 -6.40
C ALA A 680 -21.22 12.03 -7.33
N PHE A 681 -20.87 11.72 -8.58
CA PHE A 681 -20.52 12.75 -9.58
C PHE A 681 -21.72 13.63 -9.94
N ARG A 682 -22.92 13.05 -10.02
CA ARG A 682 -24.16 13.78 -10.22
C ARG A 682 -24.45 14.73 -9.07
N ALA A 683 -24.35 14.25 -7.83
CA ALA A 683 -24.58 15.07 -6.64
C ALA A 683 -23.63 16.27 -6.57
N HIS A 684 -22.36 16.11 -6.99
CA HIS A 684 -21.33 17.14 -6.99
C HIS A 684 -21.26 17.98 -8.28
N LYS A 685 -22.10 17.68 -9.29
CA LYS A 685 -22.10 18.34 -10.60
C LYS A 685 -20.69 18.42 -11.21
N TYR A 686 -20.00 17.28 -11.27
CA TYR A 686 -18.64 17.21 -11.80
C TYR A 686 -18.58 17.81 -13.22
N PRO A 687 -17.68 18.80 -13.46
CA PRO A 687 -17.79 19.61 -14.67
C PRO A 687 -17.09 19.02 -15.90
N ASN A 688 -16.07 18.16 -15.68
CA ASN A 688 -15.15 17.70 -16.72
C ASN A 688 -15.61 16.36 -17.32
N GLU A 689 -14.85 15.80 -18.25
CA GLU A 689 -15.19 14.55 -18.92
C GLU A 689 -14.86 13.34 -18.05
N ILE A 690 -15.63 12.26 -18.21
CA ILE A 690 -15.52 11.04 -17.40
C ILE A 690 -15.54 9.82 -18.32
N GLY A 691 -14.60 8.90 -18.11
CA GLY A 691 -14.54 7.57 -18.71
C GLY A 691 -14.86 6.50 -17.67
N PRO A 692 -16.15 6.19 -17.41
CA PRO A 692 -16.49 5.06 -16.57
C PRO A 692 -16.16 3.77 -17.30
N GLY A 693 -15.46 2.84 -16.62
CA GLY A 693 -15.10 1.56 -17.21
C GLY A 693 -16.32 0.69 -17.51
N VAL A 694 -16.31 0.03 -18.66
CA VAL A 694 -17.37 -0.90 -19.12
C VAL A 694 -16.90 -2.33 -19.27
N TYR A 695 -15.61 -2.61 -18.96
CA TYR A 695 -15.00 -3.94 -19.00
C TYR A 695 -14.22 -4.20 -17.71
N ASP A 696 -14.74 -5.12 -16.89
CA ASP A 696 -14.02 -5.60 -15.69
C ASP A 696 -12.83 -6.48 -16.09
N ILE A 697 -11.65 -5.93 -16.01
CA ILE A 697 -10.40 -6.62 -16.38
C ILE A 697 -9.97 -7.67 -15.34
N HIS A 698 -10.58 -7.72 -14.18
CA HIS A 698 -10.30 -8.72 -13.14
C HIS A 698 -11.01 -10.05 -13.39
N SER A 699 -12.04 -10.04 -14.25
CA SER A 699 -12.74 -11.24 -14.69
C SER A 699 -12.23 -11.73 -16.05
N PRO A 700 -12.05 -13.04 -16.26
CA PRO A 700 -11.74 -13.60 -17.57
C PRO A 700 -12.93 -13.57 -18.55
N ARG A 701 -14.10 -13.16 -18.09
CA ARG A 701 -15.30 -13.06 -18.90
C ARG A 701 -15.21 -11.89 -19.87
N VAL A 702 -15.58 -12.12 -21.13
CA VAL A 702 -15.75 -11.08 -22.14
C VAL A 702 -17.22 -10.62 -22.12
N PRO A 703 -17.53 -9.38 -21.72
CA PRO A 703 -18.90 -8.87 -21.78
C PRO A 703 -19.33 -8.63 -23.21
N SER A 704 -20.63 -8.77 -23.48
CA SER A 704 -21.22 -8.50 -24.80
C SER A 704 -21.30 -6.99 -25.08
N SER A 705 -21.37 -6.59 -26.38
CA SER A 705 -21.63 -5.20 -26.76
C SER A 705 -22.91 -4.64 -26.12
N LYS A 706 -23.96 -5.47 -26.00
CA LYS A 706 -25.21 -5.06 -25.36
C LYS A 706 -25.03 -4.72 -23.88
N GLU A 707 -24.29 -5.53 -23.12
CA GLU A 707 -24.03 -5.26 -21.70
C GLU A 707 -23.26 -3.95 -21.53
N MET A 708 -22.23 -3.73 -22.36
CA MET A 708 -21.46 -2.48 -22.33
C MET A 708 -22.31 -1.27 -22.74
N HIS A 709 -23.16 -1.43 -23.77
CA HIS A 709 -24.07 -0.40 -24.21
C HIS A 709 -25.09 -0.02 -23.10
N ASP A 710 -25.64 -1.02 -22.39
CA ASP A 710 -26.57 -0.79 -21.28
C ASP A 710 -25.87 -0.02 -20.13
N LEU A 711 -24.60 -0.32 -19.82
CA LEU A 711 -23.80 0.44 -18.85
C LEU A 711 -23.57 1.90 -19.30
N LEU A 712 -23.28 2.13 -20.58
CA LEU A 712 -23.13 3.49 -21.11
C LEU A 712 -24.45 4.28 -21.06
N LYS A 713 -25.59 3.63 -21.26
CA LYS A 713 -26.90 4.28 -21.07
C LYS A 713 -27.14 4.68 -19.62
N LEU A 714 -26.80 3.84 -18.66
CA LEU A 714 -26.86 4.21 -17.25
C LEU A 714 -25.96 5.43 -16.95
N ALA A 715 -24.75 5.46 -17.55
CA ALA A 715 -23.87 6.61 -17.40
C ALA A 715 -24.50 7.91 -17.94
N LEU A 716 -25.25 7.84 -19.04
CA LEU A 716 -25.93 9.00 -19.63
C LEU A 716 -27.17 9.48 -18.84
N GLU A 717 -27.66 8.73 -17.87
CA GLU A 717 -28.66 9.24 -16.93
C GLU A 717 -28.07 10.30 -15.99
N VAL A 718 -26.73 10.31 -15.86
CA VAL A 718 -25.97 11.18 -14.96
C VAL A 718 -25.12 12.21 -15.74
N LEU A 719 -24.48 11.79 -16.82
CA LEU A 719 -23.54 12.57 -17.61
C LEU A 719 -24.18 13.12 -18.88
N LYS A 720 -23.68 14.26 -19.34
CA LYS A 720 -24.02 14.76 -20.68
C LYS A 720 -23.26 13.97 -21.75
N PRO A 721 -23.82 13.82 -22.95
CA PRO A 721 -23.15 13.10 -24.05
C PRO A 721 -21.71 13.54 -24.30
N GLU A 722 -21.45 14.83 -24.19
CA GLU A 722 -20.13 15.41 -24.43
C GLU A 722 -19.12 15.14 -23.31
N GLN A 723 -19.58 14.65 -22.16
CA GLN A 723 -18.71 14.31 -21.03
C GLN A 723 -18.27 12.84 -21.03
N LEU A 724 -18.94 11.97 -21.81
CA LEU A 724 -18.77 10.52 -21.70
C LEU A 724 -17.65 10.01 -22.61
N TRP A 725 -16.63 9.37 -22.02
CA TRP A 725 -15.63 8.53 -22.67
C TRP A 725 -15.95 7.05 -22.49
N VAL A 726 -15.39 6.19 -23.34
CA VAL A 726 -15.61 4.73 -23.31
C VAL A 726 -14.25 4.03 -23.19
N ASN A 727 -14.05 3.32 -22.09
CA ASN A 727 -12.80 2.64 -21.76
C ASN A 727 -13.02 1.40 -20.89
N PRO A 728 -12.04 0.46 -20.81
CA PRO A 728 -12.06 -0.60 -19.80
C PRO A 728 -11.82 -0.02 -18.38
N ASP A 729 -12.12 -0.84 -17.35
CA ASP A 729 -11.94 -0.43 -15.94
C ASP A 729 -10.49 -0.06 -15.62
N CYS A 730 -9.52 -0.82 -16.11
CA CYS A 730 -8.10 -0.58 -15.84
C CYS A 730 -7.22 -1.10 -17.00
N GLY A 731 -5.90 -1.09 -16.80
CA GLY A 731 -4.93 -1.60 -17.78
C GLY A 731 -5.06 -3.10 -18.05
N LEU A 732 -4.81 -3.53 -19.26
CA LEU A 732 -5.07 -4.87 -19.79
C LEU A 732 -3.90 -5.86 -19.60
N LYS A 733 -2.86 -5.46 -18.90
CA LYS A 733 -1.60 -6.19 -18.78
C LYS A 733 -1.72 -7.63 -18.24
N THR A 734 -2.75 -7.91 -17.46
CA THR A 734 -3.00 -9.24 -16.86
C THR A 734 -3.88 -10.14 -17.70
N ARG A 735 -4.44 -9.63 -18.78
CA ARG A 735 -5.31 -10.37 -19.71
C ARG A 735 -4.51 -11.08 -20.79
N ALA A 736 -5.17 -11.96 -21.52
CA ALA A 736 -4.64 -12.57 -22.74
C ALA A 736 -5.15 -11.81 -23.98
N TRP A 737 -4.40 -11.85 -25.10
CA TRP A 737 -4.76 -11.14 -26.33
C TRP A 737 -6.14 -11.52 -26.88
N PRO A 738 -6.54 -12.81 -26.96
CA PRO A 738 -7.84 -13.17 -27.54
C PRO A 738 -9.03 -12.55 -26.80
N GLU A 739 -9.02 -12.60 -25.48
CA GLU A 739 -10.09 -12.02 -24.66
C GLU A 739 -10.08 -10.49 -24.70
N THR A 740 -8.88 -9.88 -24.72
CA THR A 740 -8.68 -8.43 -24.84
C THR A 740 -9.27 -7.91 -26.13
N VAL A 741 -8.92 -8.53 -27.26
CA VAL A 741 -9.42 -8.16 -28.59
C VAL A 741 -10.95 -8.23 -28.64
N SER A 742 -11.51 -9.38 -28.22
CA SER A 742 -12.98 -9.57 -28.25
C SER A 742 -13.70 -8.55 -27.35
N ALA A 743 -13.15 -8.23 -26.18
CA ALA A 743 -13.76 -7.25 -25.29
C ALA A 743 -13.70 -5.82 -25.86
N LEU A 744 -12.56 -5.44 -26.44
CA LEU A 744 -12.41 -4.10 -27.04
C LEU A 744 -13.24 -3.95 -28.31
N GLU A 745 -13.39 -5.00 -29.16
CA GLU A 745 -14.30 -5.00 -30.29
C GLU A 745 -15.76 -4.78 -29.85
N ASN A 746 -16.21 -5.49 -28.80
CA ASN A 746 -17.52 -5.28 -28.22
C ASN A 746 -17.72 -3.86 -27.64
N MET A 747 -16.66 -3.31 -27.05
CA MET A 747 -16.64 -1.94 -26.50
C MET A 747 -16.78 -0.90 -27.62
N CYS A 748 -16.00 -1.01 -28.70
CA CYS A 748 -16.09 -0.11 -29.84
C CYS A 748 -17.44 -0.22 -30.56
N LYS A 749 -17.99 -1.44 -30.66
CA LYS A 749 -19.32 -1.67 -31.20
C LYS A 749 -20.39 -1.00 -30.36
N ALA A 750 -20.35 -1.13 -29.02
CA ALA A 750 -21.29 -0.48 -28.11
C ALA A 750 -21.24 1.05 -28.25
N ALA A 751 -20.04 1.64 -28.32
CA ALA A 751 -19.87 3.05 -28.57
C ALA A 751 -20.44 3.50 -29.93
N SER A 752 -20.23 2.72 -30.98
CA SER A 752 -20.76 3.00 -32.32
C SER A 752 -22.30 2.93 -32.37
N GLU A 753 -22.90 1.94 -31.74
CA GLU A 753 -24.34 1.80 -31.61
C GLU A 753 -24.94 3.01 -30.86
N LEU A 754 -24.31 3.43 -29.77
CA LEU A 754 -24.73 4.61 -29.00
C LEU A 754 -24.62 5.89 -29.82
N ARG A 755 -23.52 6.10 -30.59
CA ARG A 755 -23.37 7.24 -31.51
C ARG A 755 -24.49 7.31 -32.52
N ALA A 756 -24.90 6.16 -33.09
CA ALA A 756 -25.99 6.10 -34.06
C ALA A 756 -27.34 6.55 -33.47
N GLU A 757 -27.62 6.23 -32.21
CA GLU A 757 -28.83 6.67 -31.50
C GLU A 757 -28.86 8.21 -31.28
N PHE A 758 -27.71 8.87 -31.14
CA PHE A 758 -27.63 10.31 -30.96
C PHE A 758 -27.55 11.11 -32.27
N MET A 759 -27.29 10.43 -33.40
CA MET A 759 -27.32 11.05 -34.72
C MET A 759 -28.66 10.89 -35.43
N ALA A 760 -29.52 9.96 -34.98
CA ALA A 760 -30.87 9.73 -35.47
C ALA A 760 -31.88 10.72 -34.83
#